data_2e7804858c459ca1782fe20775e3a87c
#
_entry.id   2e7804858c459ca1782fe20775e3a87c
#
_cell.length_a   1.000
_cell.length_b   1.000
_cell.length_c   1.000
_cell.angle_alpha   90.00
_cell.angle_beta   90.00
_cell.angle_gamma   90.00
#
_symmetry.space_group_name_H-M   'P 1'
#
loop_
_entity.id
_entity.type
_entity.pdbx_description
1 polymer ?
#
loop_
_entity_poly.entity_id
_entity_poly.type
_entity_poly.pdbx_seq_one_letter_code
_entity_poly.pdbx_strand_id
1 'polypeptide(L)'
;MKNVLVILAGSLLATTVKAQMPSPVDSLKISKDVSLDEVVITATKVGKETPVAYSDISKQELSSRNNGQGIPFLISQSPSVIMTSDAGTGIGYSGFRIRGTDANRINITINGVPVNDSESHTVFWANMADIASSVESIQIQRGAGTSTNGAAAFGATVAMQTEKPSLKPYGEYSVSAGSFGTLKHTVKGGTGLLYDHFAFDARYSNIRSDGFIDRASARMSSYYASAAFYADNTLIKFQAFGNSEKTYQAWNGVPSYLLDTDRSYNPCGEYEEDGVKKFYNNQTDNYWQHNYHLMASQRIGDFWNMNLTLHYTDGNGYYEDYKSKAKFSSYKLPEYIDPEGNTVKKTDLVRRKWLDNYFYGTVYSANYQRDNTRLTLGTAVNNYVGDHFGRVMWTKSANVLPQPDYEYYRNTGKKLDYNAYAKLTQRLSPLFTGYLDLQYRGIHYTIKGNDDKAGEGLDIRKNWNFFNPKAGINFHNNGHNAFVSFSVANREPNRDNFTEAGPEERPTHETLYDYEAGYSFGNDRFRVGANLYFMDYNNQLILTGKISEIGEALTSNIKDSYRMGIELTGGVQITSWLNWNANVTLSQNKIKHFVEYVDNWDTGVQEINDLGTTNIAFSPDLIANSMFDFAYKGFIASFNSQVVGRQYIDNSSSKDRSIDPYFINSLRIGYAFQPKFMKEITLDVTINNLFNEKYETNAWVYSYIENGTRKKDDGYFTQAGTNAMARITFKF
;
A
#
# COMPACT_ATOMS: atom_id res chain seq x y z
N MET A 1 -38.10 2.35 10.94
CA MET A 1 -38.83 2.00 12.18
C MET A 1 -38.04 2.47 13.38
N LYS A 2 -38.73 3.16 14.26
CA LYS A 2 -38.27 3.78 15.50
C LYS A 2 -37.61 2.79 16.46
N ASN A 3 -36.79 3.36 17.35
CA ASN A 3 -36.26 2.84 18.61
C ASN A 3 -34.89 2.11 18.51
N VAL A 4 -33.81 2.85 18.74
CA VAL A 4 -32.87 2.65 19.86
C VAL A 4 -32.04 3.95 19.97
N LEU A 5 -32.60 4.91 20.67
CA LEU A 5 -31.88 6.09 21.15
C LEU A 5 -32.42 6.37 22.57
N VAL A 6 -31.98 5.56 23.52
CA VAL A 6 -32.15 5.89 24.96
C VAL A 6 -30.99 5.24 25.72
N ILE A 7 -30.46 6.07 26.64
CA ILE A 7 -29.68 5.74 27.83
C ILE A 7 -28.17 5.74 27.66
N LEU A 8 -27.60 6.92 27.95
CA LEU A 8 -26.48 7.12 28.89
C LEU A 8 -26.44 8.61 29.31
N ALA A 9 -27.49 9.03 30.01
CA ALA A 9 -27.43 10.19 30.88
C ALA A 9 -27.45 9.65 32.32
N GLY A 10 -26.29 9.41 32.88
CA GLY A 10 -26.08 8.96 34.25
C GLY A 10 -25.05 9.85 34.92
N SER A 11 -25.57 10.82 35.72
CA SER A 11 -24.99 11.51 36.87
C SER A 11 -23.46 11.66 36.90
N LEU A 12 -22.96 12.79 36.41
CA LEU A 12 -21.65 13.33 36.74
C LEU A 12 -21.65 13.85 38.19
N LEU A 13 -21.17 13.04 39.11
CA LEU A 13 -20.62 13.51 40.36
C LEU A 13 -19.22 14.06 40.10
N ALA A 14 -19.10 15.39 40.10
CA ALA A 14 -17.83 16.06 39.93
C ALA A 14 -16.94 15.84 41.16
N THR A 15 -16.07 14.87 41.07
CA THR A 15 -14.87 14.85 41.92
C THR A 15 -13.73 15.50 41.11
N THR A 16 -13.24 16.62 41.61
CA THR A 16 -12.08 17.32 41.08
C THR A 16 -10.83 16.44 41.24
N VAL A 17 -10.54 15.62 40.25
CA VAL A 17 -9.23 14.97 40.11
C VAL A 17 -8.32 15.98 39.42
N LYS A 18 -7.30 16.49 40.14
CA LYS A 18 -6.20 17.25 39.55
C LYS A 18 -5.49 16.32 38.55
N ALA A 19 -5.78 16.48 37.26
CA ALA A 19 -4.99 15.88 36.21
C ALA A 19 -3.62 16.61 36.20
N GLN A 20 -2.60 15.91 36.64
CA GLN A 20 -1.21 16.34 36.46
C GLN A 20 -0.87 16.09 34.99
N MET A 21 -0.49 17.16 34.25
CA MET A 21 0.07 16.97 32.90
C MET A 21 1.23 15.98 32.98
N PRO A 22 1.40 15.09 32.00
CA PRO A 22 2.69 14.43 31.84
C PRO A 22 3.70 15.55 31.62
N SER A 23 4.67 15.68 32.53
CA SER A 23 5.89 16.44 32.31
C SER A 23 6.50 16.00 30.98
N PRO A 24 7.17 16.90 30.22
CA PRO A 24 8.00 16.47 29.11
C PRO A 24 8.87 15.34 29.63
N VAL A 25 8.85 14.22 28.91
CA VAL A 25 9.56 13.00 29.26
C VAL A 25 10.96 13.44 29.71
N ASP A 26 11.24 13.33 30.99
CA ASP A 26 12.58 13.46 31.47
C ASP A 26 13.43 12.59 30.58
N SER A 27 14.37 13.23 29.89
CA SER A 27 15.43 12.54 29.18
C SER A 27 16.22 11.76 30.25
N LEU A 28 15.69 10.58 30.60
CA LEU A 28 16.49 9.57 31.28
C LEU A 28 17.77 9.46 30.47
N LYS A 29 18.87 9.71 31.11
CA LYS A 29 20.21 9.37 30.62
C LYS A 29 20.18 7.86 30.37
N ILE A 30 19.67 7.49 29.19
CA ILE A 30 19.72 6.14 28.70
C ILE A 30 21.17 5.92 28.32
N SER A 31 21.78 4.93 28.98
CA SER A 31 23.15 4.49 28.76
C SER A 31 23.45 4.23 27.28
N LYS A 32 24.69 4.11 26.88
CA LYS A 32 25.27 3.92 25.54
C LYS A 32 24.53 2.95 24.58
N ASP A 33 23.60 2.14 25.08
CA ASP A 33 22.92 1.06 24.37
C ASP A 33 21.86 1.53 23.34
N VAL A 34 21.37 2.76 23.43
CA VAL A 34 20.40 3.35 22.49
C VAL A 34 21.01 3.64 21.12
N SER A 35 22.33 3.71 21.01
CA SER A 35 23.03 4.10 19.79
C SER A 35 22.97 3.05 18.64
N LEU A 36 22.81 1.76 18.94
CA LEU A 36 22.79 0.68 17.92
C LEU A 36 21.45 0.63 17.16
N ASP A 37 20.35 0.76 17.88
CA ASP A 37 19.02 0.83 17.30
C ASP A 37 18.85 2.07 16.40
N GLU A 38 19.44 3.20 16.81
CA GLU A 38 19.40 4.45 16.05
C GLU A 38 20.13 4.33 14.71
N VAL A 39 21.16 3.48 14.63
CA VAL A 39 21.92 3.25 13.39
C VAL A 39 21.17 2.37 12.39
N VAL A 40 20.42 1.35 12.82
CA VAL A 40 19.55 0.55 11.93
C VAL A 40 18.47 1.45 11.31
N ILE A 41 17.87 2.33 12.11
CA ILE A 41 16.86 3.28 11.66
C ILE A 41 17.44 4.29 10.66
N THR A 42 18.63 4.83 10.93
CA THR A 42 19.27 5.83 10.05
C THR A 42 19.79 5.26 8.74
N ALA A 43 20.03 3.95 8.67
CA ALA A 43 20.46 3.32 7.41
C ALA A 43 19.35 3.28 6.36
N THR A 44 18.07 3.14 6.79
CA THR A 44 16.91 2.97 5.90
C THR A 44 16.09 4.24 5.70
N LYS A 45 16.21 5.24 6.59
CA LYS A 45 15.54 6.53 6.50
C LYS A 45 16.48 7.62 5.97
N VAL A 46 15.89 8.56 5.25
CA VAL A 46 16.59 9.79 4.87
C VAL A 46 16.44 10.85 5.98
N GLY A 47 17.48 11.65 6.16
CA GLY A 47 17.47 12.79 7.04
C GLY A 47 17.51 14.11 6.29
N LYS A 48 17.54 15.22 7.03
CA LYS A 48 17.55 16.59 6.46
C LYS A 48 18.74 16.88 5.53
N GLU A 49 19.82 16.12 5.64
CA GLU A 49 21.02 16.29 4.78
C GLU A 49 20.93 15.51 3.47
N THR A 50 19.88 14.68 3.28
CA THR A 50 19.65 13.95 2.04
C THR A 50 18.72 14.75 1.13
N PRO A 51 19.11 15.03 -0.12
CA PRO A 51 18.33 15.87 -1.05
C PRO A 51 17.16 15.08 -1.68
N VAL A 52 16.18 14.71 -0.88
CA VAL A 52 14.99 13.93 -1.26
C VAL A 52 13.78 14.50 -0.56
N ALA A 53 12.67 14.61 -1.27
CA ALA A 53 11.38 14.99 -0.69
C ALA A 53 10.80 13.83 0.14
N TYR A 54 10.57 14.03 1.43
CA TYR A 54 10.02 13.00 2.31
C TYR A 54 9.01 13.54 3.33
N SER A 55 8.25 12.64 3.92
CA SER A 55 7.35 12.90 5.06
C SER A 55 7.48 11.76 6.05
N ASP A 56 7.51 12.07 7.34
CA ASP A 56 7.52 11.10 8.43
C ASP A 56 6.14 11.06 9.10
N ILE A 57 5.68 9.87 9.45
CA ILE A 57 4.47 9.62 10.23
C ILE A 57 4.90 8.85 11.47
N SER A 58 4.61 9.40 12.63
CA SER A 58 4.99 8.84 13.91
C SER A 58 4.03 7.74 14.38
N LYS A 59 4.48 6.89 15.31
CA LYS A 59 3.65 5.91 16.02
C LYS A 59 2.39 6.53 16.61
N GLN A 60 2.50 7.72 17.21
CA GLN A 60 1.37 8.42 17.82
C GLN A 60 0.31 8.77 16.76
N GLU A 61 0.71 9.28 15.60
CA GLU A 61 -0.20 9.57 14.48
C GLU A 61 -0.84 8.30 13.94
N LEU A 62 -0.05 7.23 13.71
CA LEU A 62 -0.56 5.93 13.27
C LEU A 62 -1.58 5.37 14.26
N SER A 63 -1.21 5.30 15.54
CA SER A 63 -2.08 4.76 16.60
C SER A 63 -3.37 5.57 16.74
N SER A 64 -3.31 6.89 16.57
CA SER A 64 -4.48 7.76 16.68
C SER A 64 -5.53 7.48 15.61
N ARG A 65 -5.12 7.06 14.41
CA ARG A 65 -5.98 6.85 13.23
C ARG A 65 -6.35 5.39 13.02
N ASN A 66 -5.64 4.42 13.63
CA ASN A 66 -5.79 3.00 13.35
C ASN A 66 -7.03 2.38 14.00
N ASN A 67 -8.12 2.34 13.27
CA ASN A 67 -9.36 1.64 13.62
C ASN A 67 -9.57 0.32 12.83
N GLY A 68 -8.51 -0.19 12.17
CA GLY A 68 -8.52 -1.44 11.41
C GLY A 68 -8.37 -1.26 9.89
N GLN A 69 -8.32 -0.01 9.41
CA GLN A 69 -8.03 0.27 8.01
C GLN A 69 -6.58 -0.09 7.67
N GLY A 70 -6.34 -0.37 6.39
CA GLY A 70 -5.00 -0.60 5.85
C GLY A 70 -4.10 0.64 5.92
N ILE A 71 -2.79 0.45 5.79
CA ILE A 71 -1.80 1.54 5.73
C ILE A 71 -2.19 2.66 4.75
N PRO A 72 -2.76 2.39 3.56
CA PRO A 72 -3.21 3.44 2.63
C PRO A 72 -4.03 4.55 3.28
N PHE A 73 -4.97 4.20 4.15
CA PHE A 73 -5.83 5.15 4.85
C PHE A 73 -5.08 5.93 5.93
N LEU A 74 -4.13 5.29 6.61
CA LEU A 74 -3.36 5.91 7.69
C LEU A 74 -2.36 6.96 7.18
N ILE A 75 -1.90 6.82 5.93
CA ILE A 75 -0.96 7.75 5.29
C ILE A 75 -1.62 8.77 4.35
N SER A 76 -2.94 8.71 4.17
CA SER A 76 -3.71 9.50 3.18
C SER A 76 -3.55 11.02 3.31
N GLN A 77 -3.22 11.52 4.50
CA GLN A 77 -3.00 12.94 4.76
C GLN A 77 -1.59 13.44 4.36
N SER A 78 -0.74 12.56 3.84
CA SER A 78 0.58 12.94 3.33
C SER A 78 0.48 13.63 1.97
N PRO A 79 1.43 14.52 1.61
CA PRO A 79 1.39 15.19 0.32
C PRO A 79 1.34 14.22 -0.86
N SER A 80 0.53 14.53 -1.87
CA SER A 80 0.39 13.76 -3.12
C SER A 80 -0.17 12.33 -2.97
N VAL A 81 -0.72 11.95 -1.81
CA VAL A 81 -1.25 10.60 -1.55
C VAL A 81 -2.76 10.57 -1.77
N ILE A 82 -3.21 9.58 -2.55
CA ILE A 82 -4.63 9.23 -2.74
C ILE A 82 -4.80 7.77 -2.34
N MET A 83 -5.78 7.48 -1.52
CA MET A 83 -6.16 6.12 -1.11
C MET A 83 -7.24 5.54 -2.01
N THR A 84 -7.35 4.22 -2.06
CA THR A 84 -8.43 3.47 -2.69
C THR A 84 -8.92 2.34 -1.78
N SER A 85 -10.19 1.93 -1.91
CA SER A 85 -10.74 0.78 -1.19
C SER A 85 -11.84 0.11 -1.99
N ASP A 86 -11.80 -1.20 -2.12
CA ASP A 86 -12.77 -1.98 -2.88
C ASP A 86 -14.06 -2.17 -2.09
N ALA A 87 -13.96 -2.44 -0.78
CA ALA A 87 -15.10 -2.57 0.12
C ALA A 87 -15.68 -1.22 0.59
N GLY A 88 -15.11 -0.10 0.18
CA GLY A 88 -15.55 1.26 0.47
C GLY A 88 -15.33 1.75 1.90
N THR A 89 -14.60 1.01 2.74
CA THR A 89 -14.37 1.33 4.17
C THR A 89 -12.89 1.41 4.56
N GLY A 90 -11.98 1.03 3.67
CA GLY A 90 -10.56 0.89 3.94
C GLY A 90 -10.16 -0.38 4.70
N ILE A 91 -11.12 -1.28 4.98
CA ILE A 91 -10.88 -2.58 5.59
C ILE A 91 -10.97 -3.65 4.50
N GLY A 92 -10.02 -4.58 4.45
CA GLY A 92 -9.83 -5.50 3.34
C GLY A 92 -8.93 -4.92 2.25
N TYR A 93 -9.28 -5.13 0.99
CA TYR A 93 -8.53 -4.62 -0.14
C TYR A 93 -8.54 -3.10 -0.18
N SER A 94 -7.35 -2.54 -0.16
CA SER A 94 -7.10 -1.10 -0.23
C SER A 94 -5.78 -0.83 -0.93
N GLY A 95 -5.62 0.37 -1.50
CA GLY A 95 -4.43 0.78 -2.20
C GLY A 95 -4.19 2.29 -2.07
N PHE A 96 -3.10 2.75 -2.66
CA PHE A 96 -2.80 4.18 -2.73
C PHE A 96 -1.94 4.51 -3.95
N ARG A 97 -1.94 5.78 -4.33
CA ARG A 97 -1.08 6.38 -5.34
C ARG A 97 -0.33 7.56 -4.74
N ILE A 98 0.89 7.80 -5.21
CA ILE A 98 1.72 8.95 -4.81
C ILE A 98 2.14 9.69 -6.07
N ARG A 99 1.86 11.00 -6.18
CA ARG A 99 2.07 11.81 -7.40
C ARG A 99 1.41 11.18 -8.64
N GLY A 100 0.25 10.50 -8.47
CA GLY A 100 -0.40 9.73 -9.52
C GLY A 100 0.34 8.47 -9.96
N THR A 101 1.43 8.09 -9.29
CA THR A 101 2.15 6.83 -9.55
C THR A 101 1.43 5.67 -8.88
N ASP A 102 1.24 4.58 -9.60
CA ASP A 102 0.51 3.40 -9.15
C ASP A 102 1.23 2.62 -8.06
N ALA A 103 0.48 1.82 -7.30
CA ALA A 103 0.98 0.99 -6.21
C ALA A 103 2.12 0.06 -6.64
N ASN A 104 2.08 -0.48 -7.86
CA ASN A 104 3.11 -1.38 -8.38
C ASN A 104 4.44 -0.68 -8.72
N ARG A 105 4.52 0.66 -8.63
CA ARG A 105 5.73 1.48 -8.76
C ARG A 105 6.20 2.10 -7.46
N ILE A 106 5.50 1.79 -6.37
CA ILE A 106 5.81 2.28 -5.04
C ILE A 106 6.48 1.15 -4.27
N ASN A 107 7.72 1.36 -3.89
CA ASN A 107 8.46 0.40 -3.09
C ASN A 107 8.02 0.46 -1.62
N ILE A 108 7.70 -0.68 -1.04
CA ILE A 108 7.32 -0.81 0.36
C ILE A 108 8.38 -1.65 1.07
N THR A 109 8.89 -1.15 2.19
CA THR A 109 9.87 -1.90 2.99
C THR A 109 9.46 -1.97 4.46
N ILE A 110 9.79 -3.07 5.11
CA ILE A 110 9.73 -3.24 6.57
C ILE A 110 11.14 -3.48 7.08
N ASN A 111 11.69 -2.53 7.85
CA ASN A 111 13.08 -2.56 8.33
C ASN A 111 14.12 -2.75 7.20
N GLY A 112 13.85 -2.18 6.02
CA GLY A 112 14.71 -2.30 4.84
C GLY A 112 14.51 -3.57 4.00
N VAL A 113 13.69 -4.52 4.44
CA VAL A 113 13.29 -5.69 3.64
C VAL A 113 12.13 -5.31 2.73
N PRO A 114 12.22 -5.50 1.40
CA PRO A 114 11.10 -5.26 0.49
C PRO A 114 9.97 -6.25 0.76
N VAL A 115 8.73 -5.76 0.73
CA VAL A 115 7.52 -6.56 0.97
C VAL A 115 6.53 -6.54 -0.20
N ASN A 116 6.87 -5.85 -1.27
CA ASN A 116 6.12 -5.96 -2.52
C ASN A 116 6.23 -7.40 -3.04
N ASP A 117 5.13 -7.96 -3.50
CA ASP A 117 5.16 -9.22 -4.24
C ASP A 117 6.08 -9.09 -5.46
N SER A 118 6.89 -10.12 -5.72
CA SER A 118 7.96 -10.04 -6.72
C SER A 118 7.44 -10.11 -8.16
N GLU A 119 6.22 -10.60 -8.38
CA GLU A 119 5.63 -10.75 -9.71
C GLU A 119 4.64 -9.62 -10.03
N SER A 120 3.71 -9.30 -9.12
CA SER A 120 2.76 -8.19 -9.31
C SER A 120 3.37 -6.81 -9.01
N HIS A 121 4.43 -6.76 -8.20
CA HIS A 121 5.10 -5.55 -7.68
C HIS A 121 4.23 -4.73 -6.73
N THR A 122 3.11 -5.25 -6.26
CA THR A 122 2.21 -4.56 -5.32
C THR A 122 2.32 -5.13 -3.91
N VAL A 123 1.69 -4.45 -2.96
CA VAL A 123 1.41 -4.98 -1.63
C VAL A 123 -0.10 -5.08 -1.47
N PHE A 124 -0.60 -6.28 -1.25
CA PHE A 124 -1.99 -6.50 -0.89
C PHE A 124 -2.16 -6.24 0.61
N TRP A 125 -2.75 -5.09 0.96
CA TRP A 125 -2.83 -4.66 2.37
C TRP A 125 -3.78 -5.52 3.20
N ALA A 126 -4.68 -6.27 2.57
CA ALA A 126 -5.45 -7.33 3.23
C ALA A 126 -4.53 -8.39 3.85
N ASN A 127 -3.39 -8.71 3.19
CA ASN A 127 -2.36 -9.65 3.67
C ASN A 127 -1.42 -9.05 4.73
N MET A 128 -1.63 -7.81 5.15
CA MET A 128 -0.88 -7.11 6.19
C MET A 128 -1.79 -6.44 7.22
N ALA A 129 -2.89 -7.10 7.57
CA ALA A 129 -3.89 -6.59 8.49
C ALA A 129 -3.25 -6.10 9.80
N ASP A 130 -3.62 -4.89 10.21
CA ASP A 130 -3.16 -4.25 11.46
C ASP A 130 -1.65 -4.20 11.67
N ILE A 131 -0.83 -4.27 10.61
CA ILE A 131 0.63 -4.11 10.74
C ILE A 131 0.99 -2.78 11.40
N ALA A 132 0.17 -1.74 11.20
CA ALA A 132 0.33 -0.43 11.80
C ALA A 132 0.42 -0.45 13.33
N SER A 133 -0.22 -1.42 14.00
CA SER A 133 -0.13 -1.60 15.45
C SER A 133 1.24 -2.10 15.94
N SER A 134 2.13 -2.49 15.02
CA SER A 134 3.51 -2.91 15.31
C SER A 134 4.56 -2.02 14.63
N VAL A 135 4.14 -0.88 14.06
CA VAL A 135 5.02 0.07 13.36
C VAL A 135 5.30 1.28 14.24
N GLU A 136 6.58 1.60 14.42
CA GLU A 136 7.07 2.77 15.14
C GLU A 136 6.99 4.04 14.33
N SER A 137 7.22 3.93 13.01
CA SER A 137 7.18 5.07 12.10
C SER A 137 7.13 4.64 10.65
N ILE A 138 6.55 5.50 9.82
CA ILE A 138 6.54 5.37 8.36
C ILE A 138 7.22 6.61 7.80
N GLN A 139 8.17 6.41 6.87
CA GLN A 139 8.70 7.48 6.05
C GLN A 139 8.27 7.27 4.61
N ILE A 140 7.67 8.30 4.01
CA ILE A 140 7.27 8.32 2.61
C ILE A 140 8.28 9.19 1.88
N GLN A 141 9.10 8.58 1.03
CA GLN A 141 10.02 9.26 0.11
C GLN A 141 9.34 9.34 -1.25
N ARG A 142 9.19 10.55 -1.78
CA ARG A 142 8.57 10.79 -3.08
C ARG A 142 9.64 10.88 -4.18
N GLY A 143 9.30 10.46 -5.41
CA GLY A 143 10.26 10.32 -6.50
C GLY A 143 11.09 9.04 -6.42
N ALA A 144 12.23 9.02 -7.08
CA ALA A 144 13.09 7.83 -7.21
C ALA A 144 13.70 7.31 -5.89
N GLY A 145 13.57 8.05 -4.77
CA GLY A 145 14.04 7.65 -3.44
C GLY A 145 15.53 7.35 -3.37
N THR A 146 15.98 6.65 -2.33
CA THR A 146 17.38 6.26 -2.15
C THR A 146 17.59 4.76 -2.38
N SER A 147 18.82 4.35 -2.72
CA SER A 147 19.16 2.95 -3.00
C SER A 147 19.09 2.04 -1.77
N THR A 148 19.11 2.60 -0.55
CA THR A 148 18.93 1.85 0.71
C THR A 148 17.54 1.26 0.89
N ASN A 149 16.57 1.70 0.10
CA ASN A 149 15.21 1.17 0.12
C ASN A 149 15.01 -0.08 -0.76
N GLY A 150 16.09 -0.61 -1.30
CA GLY A 150 16.06 -1.81 -2.12
C GLY A 150 15.88 -1.53 -3.62
N ALA A 151 15.57 -2.58 -4.33
CA ALA A 151 15.64 -2.62 -5.78
C ALA A 151 14.49 -1.90 -6.49
N ALA A 152 13.32 -1.79 -5.88
CA ALA A 152 12.09 -1.33 -6.53
C ALA A 152 11.78 0.17 -6.32
N ALA A 153 12.71 0.97 -5.78
CA ALA A 153 12.53 2.42 -5.60
C ALA A 153 12.46 3.12 -6.96
N PHE A 154 11.25 3.40 -7.45
CA PHE A 154 11.01 4.00 -8.77
C PHE A 154 10.17 5.28 -8.67
N GLY A 155 8.88 5.20 -8.31
CA GLY A 155 8.00 6.37 -8.23
C GLY A 155 7.87 6.96 -6.82
N ALA A 156 7.98 6.12 -5.81
CA ALA A 156 8.04 6.49 -4.39
C ALA A 156 8.51 5.31 -3.54
N THR A 157 8.82 5.57 -2.28
CA THR A 157 9.10 4.53 -1.28
C THR A 157 8.34 4.81 0.01
N VAL A 158 7.73 3.77 0.58
CA VAL A 158 7.14 3.78 1.92
C VAL A 158 7.98 2.87 2.82
N ALA A 159 8.83 3.45 3.64
CA ALA A 159 9.72 2.74 4.54
C ALA A 159 9.08 2.66 5.94
N MET A 160 8.66 1.45 6.34
CA MET A 160 8.10 1.18 7.65
C MET A 160 9.19 0.66 8.60
N GLN A 161 9.21 1.19 9.81
CA GLN A 161 10.05 0.68 10.89
C GLN A 161 9.16 0.02 11.94
N THR A 162 9.45 -1.23 12.29
CA THR A 162 8.73 -1.91 13.37
C THR A 162 9.13 -1.36 14.71
N GLU A 163 8.23 -1.51 15.70
CA GLU A 163 8.51 -1.12 17.06
C GLU A 163 9.77 -1.80 17.58
N LYS A 164 10.48 -1.06 18.44
CA LYS A 164 11.57 -1.62 19.24
C LYS A 164 10.97 -2.43 20.39
N PRO A 165 11.54 -3.58 20.74
CA PRO A 165 11.15 -4.26 21.96
C PRO A 165 11.23 -3.32 23.15
N SER A 166 10.16 -3.29 23.95
CA SER A 166 10.09 -2.39 25.09
C SER A 166 11.11 -2.78 26.16
N LEU A 167 11.84 -1.81 26.71
CA LEU A 167 12.75 -2.03 27.83
C LEU A 167 12.00 -2.08 29.18
N LYS A 168 10.71 -1.71 29.22
CA LYS A 168 9.85 -1.80 30.41
C LYS A 168 8.69 -2.74 30.12
N PRO A 169 8.28 -3.58 31.07
CA PRO A 169 7.12 -4.43 30.89
C PRO A 169 5.86 -3.60 30.66
N TYR A 170 5.00 -4.05 29.76
CA TYR A 170 3.75 -3.39 29.45
C TYR A 170 2.71 -4.38 28.91
N GLY A 171 1.46 -3.99 29.02
CA GLY A 171 0.31 -4.63 28.38
C GLY A 171 -0.62 -3.57 27.79
N GLU A 172 -1.22 -3.88 26.66
CA GLU A 172 -2.20 -3.03 26.01
C GLU A 172 -3.33 -3.90 25.42
N TYR A 173 -4.57 -3.48 25.63
CA TYR A 173 -5.74 -4.05 24.99
C TYR A 173 -6.54 -2.92 24.35
N SER A 174 -6.88 -3.09 23.08
CA SER A 174 -7.70 -2.13 22.32
C SER A 174 -8.86 -2.85 21.63
N VAL A 175 -10.03 -2.27 21.71
CA VAL A 175 -11.21 -2.71 20.97
C VAL A 175 -11.83 -1.53 20.24
N SER A 176 -12.14 -1.73 18.95
CA SER A 176 -12.87 -0.77 18.11
C SER A 176 -14.12 -1.43 17.55
N ALA A 177 -15.23 -0.71 17.56
CA ALA A 177 -16.50 -1.16 16.97
C ALA A 177 -17.15 0.00 16.20
N GLY A 178 -17.87 -0.29 15.11
CA GLY A 178 -18.49 0.76 14.33
C GLY A 178 -19.40 0.29 13.21
N SER A 179 -19.59 1.18 12.24
CA SER A 179 -20.45 0.95 11.08
C SER A 179 -20.06 -0.31 10.32
N PHE A 180 -20.99 -0.87 9.56
CA PHE A 180 -20.82 -2.06 8.73
C PHE A 180 -20.36 -3.31 9.51
N GLY A 181 -20.88 -3.49 10.73
CA GLY A 181 -20.54 -4.63 11.58
C GLY A 181 -19.05 -4.70 11.94
N THR A 182 -18.32 -3.60 11.78
CA THR A 182 -16.87 -3.55 11.99
C THR A 182 -16.53 -3.75 13.45
N LEU A 183 -15.62 -4.71 13.73
CA LEU A 183 -15.08 -4.98 15.05
C LEU A 183 -13.60 -5.32 14.92
N LYS A 184 -12.78 -4.66 15.74
CA LYS A 184 -11.34 -4.93 15.85
C LYS A 184 -10.97 -5.18 17.31
N HIS A 185 -10.18 -6.21 17.56
CA HIS A 185 -9.52 -6.49 18.83
C HIS A 185 -8.02 -6.55 18.63
N THR A 186 -7.26 -5.89 19.51
CA THR A 186 -5.79 -5.93 19.51
C THR A 186 -5.32 -6.14 20.94
N VAL A 187 -4.54 -7.19 21.16
CA VAL A 187 -3.81 -7.44 22.42
C VAL A 187 -2.32 -7.33 22.13
N LYS A 188 -1.58 -6.61 22.97
CA LYS A 188 -0.17 -6.37 22.82
C LYS A 188 0.51 -6.38 24.17
N GLY A 189 1.71 -6.91 24.25
CA GLY A 189 2.49 -6.91 25.49
C GLY A 189 3.95 -7.19 25.27
N GLY A 190 4.77 -6.75 26.23
CA GLY A 190 6.20 -6.94 26.25
C GLY A 190 6.73 -7.20 27.64
N THR A 191 7.82 -7.97 27.71
CA THR A 191 8.44 -8.39 28.99
C THR A 191 9.24 -7.28 29.67
N GLY A 192 9.64 -6.25 28.91
CA GLY A 192 10.74 -5.39 29.29
C GLY A 192 12.08 -6.11 29.14
N LEU A 193 13.15 -5.44 29.59
CA LEU A 193 14.51 -6.00 29.55
C LEU A 193 14.67 -7.05 30.66
N LEU A 194 15.00 -8.28 30.26
CA LEU A 194 15.27 -9.40 31.14
C LEU A 194 16.79 -9.66 31.19
N TYR A 195 17.32 -9.82 32.37
CA TYR A 195 18.75 -10.10 32.59
C TYR A 195 19.68 -9.10 31.85
N ASP A 196 19.24 -7.84 31.73
CA ASP A 196 19.94 -6.74 31.03
C ASP A 196 20.25 -6.99 29.55
N HIS A 197 19.76 -8.09 28.96
CA HIS A 197 20.10 -8.51 27.59
C HIS A 197 18.90 -8.84 26.71
N PHE A 198 17.80 -9.38 27.23
CA PHE A 198 16.72 -9.94 26.39
C PHE A 198 15.44 -9.13 26.54
N ALA A 199 14.76 -8.89 25.44
CA ALA A 199 13.41 -8.32 25.44
C ALA A 199 12.52 -9.05 24.44
N PHE A 200 11.25 -9.25 24.81
CA PHE A 200 10.25 -9.95 23.99
C PHE A 200 8.99 -9.10 23.93
N ASP A 201 8.42 -9.00 22.72
CA ASP A 201 7.13 -8.35 22.48
C ASP A 201 6.27 -9.23 21.61
N ALA A 202 4.95 -9.18 21.85
CA ALA A 202 3.99 -9.87 21.03
C ALA A 202 2.70 -9.05 20.86
N ARG A 203 2.05 -9.22 19.70
CA ARG A 203 0.74 -8.67 19.37
C ARG A 203 -0.11 -9.71 18.65
N TYR A 204 -1.39 -9.73 18.95
CA TYR A 204 -2.41 -10.41 18.17
C TYR A 204 -3.57 -9.45 17.88
N SER A 205 -4.06 -9.47 16.65
CA SER A 205 -5.21 -8.66 16.24
C SER A 205 -6.19 -9.50 15.43
N ASN A 206 -7.48 -9.23 15.64
CA ASN A 206 -8.56 -9.77 14.83
C ASN A 206 -9.44 -8.62 14.34
N ILE A 207 -9.77 -8.62 13.06
CA ILE A 207 -10.60 -7.62 12.41
C ILE A 207 -11.71 -8.33 11.62
N ARG A 208 -12.93 -7.82 11.76
CA ARG A 208 -14.05 -8.18 10.90
C ARG A 208 -14.80 -6.94 10.44
N SER A 209 -15.34 -6.96 9.24
CA SER A 209 -16.24 -5.94 8.70
C SER A 209 -17.13 -6.59 7.65
N ASP A 210 -18.34 -6.08 7.48
CA ASP A 210 -19.24 -6.52 6.41
C ASP A 210 -19.03 -5.68 5.13
N GLY A 211 -18.24 -4.55 5.21
CA GLY A 211 -18.02 -3.62 4.10
C GLY A 211 -19.22 -2.71 3.84
N PHE A 212 -18.98 -1.64 3.08
CA PHE A 212 -20.05 -0.78 2.55
C PHE A 212 -20.67 -1.40 1.28
N ILE A 213 -19.84 -2.00 0.45
CA ILE A 213 -20.24 -2.70 -0.77
C ILE A 213 -20.93 -4.02 -0.37
N ASP A 214 -22.01 -4.37 -1.03
CA ASP A 214 -22.82 -5.56 -0.74
C ASP A 214 -21.95 -6.82 -0.72
N ARG A 215 -22.10 -7.64 0.33
CA ARG A 215 -21.34 -8.88 0.55
C ARG A 215 -19.82 -8.70 0.73
N ALA A 216 -19.23 -7.51 0.59
CA ALA A 216 -17.78 -7.26 0.66
C ALA A 216 -17.24 -7.42 2.09
N SER A 217 -17.52 -8.55 2.70
CA SER A 217 -17.07 -8.86 4.06
C SER A 217 -15.58 -9.16 4.11
N ALA A 218 -14.92 -8.75 5.19
CA ALA A 218 -13.52 -9.04 5.48
C ALA A 218 -13.39 -9.66 6.88
N ARG A 219 -12.62 -10.74 6.98
CA ARG A 219 -12.26 -11.42 8.23
C ARG A 219 -10.76 -11.65 8.22
N MET A 220 -10.05 -10.98 9.11
CA MET A 220 -8.59 -10.98 9.13
C MET A 220 -8.08 -11.22 10.54
N SER A 221 -7.04 -12.05 10.66
CA SER A 221 -6.32 -12.27 11.91
C SER A 221 -4.83 -12.08 11.66
N SER A 222 -4.15 -11.34 12.51
CA SER A 222 -2.72 -11.09 12.35
C SER A 222 -1.98 -11.17 13.68
N TYR A 223 -0.71 -11.53 13.58
CA TYR A 223 0.20 -11.57 14.73
C TYR A 223 1.51 -10.85 14.41
N TYR A 224 2.17 -10.44 15.46
CA TYR A 224 3.55 -9.95 15.46
C TYR A 224 4.23 -10.47 16.73
N ALA A 225 5.43 -10.99 16.60
CA ALA A 225 6.27 -11.38 17.71
C ALA A 225 7.71 -10.94 17.44
N SER A 226 8.40 -10.46 18.45
CA SER A 226 9.81 -10.10 18.34
C SER A 226 10.57 -10.52 19.59
N ALA A 227 11.85 -10.91 19.38
CA ALA A 227 12.82 -11.21 20.40
C ALA A 227 14.10 -10.44 20.09
N ALA A 228 14.66 -9.72 21.04
CA ALA A 228 15.90 -8.99 20.88
C ALA A 228 16.93 -9.40 21.95
N PHE A 229 18.18 -9.48 21.53
CA PHE A 229 19.35 -9.60 22.37
C PHE A 229 20.21 -8.35 22.25
N TYR A 230 20.51 -7.72 23.35
CA TYR A 230 21.33 -6.52 23.49
C TYR A 230 22.67 -6.83 24.17
N ALA A 231 23.76 -6.38 23.56
CA ALA A 231 25.08 -6.31 24.14
C ALA A 231 25.72 -4.97 23.77
N ASP A 232 26.87 -4.61 24.35
CA ASP A 232 27.46 -3.27 24.22
C ASP A 232 27.61 -2.75 22.82
N ASN A 233 27.93 -3.62 21.85
CA ASN A 233 28.15 -3.26 20.44
C ASN A 233 27.33 -4.13 19.46
N THR A 234 26.41 -4.97 19.98
CA THR A 234 25.68 -5.96 19.20
C THR A 234 24.20 -5.93 19.52
N LEU A 235 23.39 -5.83 18.51
CA LEU A 235 21.94 -6.07 18.57
C LEU A 235 21.60 -7.22 17.62
N ILE A 236 20.95 -8.25 18.17
CA ILE A 236 20.34 -9.30 17.36
C ILE A 236 18.84 -9.26 17.60
N LYS A 237 18.05 -9.12 16.58
CA LYS A 237 16.58 -9.10 16.66
C LYS A 237 15.99 -10.13 15.70
N PHE A 238 15.20 -11.03 16.23
CA PHE A 238 14.29 -11.88 15.44
C PHE A 238 12.90 -11.27 15.49
N GLN A 239 12.19 -11.27 14.36
CA GLN A 239 10.78 -10.94 14.32
C GLN A 239 10.03 -11.89 13.38
N ALA A 240 8.82 -12.25 13.78
CA ALA A 240 7.86 -13.01 13.00
C ALA A 240 6.53 -12.26 12.97
N PHE A 241 5.96 -12.07 11.80
CA PHE A 241 4.63 -11.49 11.64
C PHE A 241 3.88 -12.12 10.49
N GLY A 242 2.60 -12.21 10.63
CA GLY A 242 1.79 -12.89 9.61
C GLY A 242 0.32 -12.53 9.72
N ASN A 243 -0.41 -12.96 8.72
CA ASN A 243 -1.82 -12.69 8.55
C ASN A 243 -2.53 -13.90 7.92
N SER A 244 -3.79 -14.06 8.29
CA SER A 244 -4.78 -14.89 7.61
C SER A 244 -5.95 -14.00 7.25
N GLU A 245 -6.36 -14.02 5.99
CA GLU A 245 -7.50 -13.26 5.54
C GLU A 245 -8.50 -14.13 4.77
N LYS A 246 -9.76 -13.76 4.90
CA LYS A 246 -10.85 -14.18 4.02
C LYS A 246 -11.69 -12.96 3.71
N THR A 247 -11.71 -12.56 2.43
CA THR A 247 -12.46 -11.41 1.94
C THR A 247 -13.43 -11.85 0.84
N TYR A 248 -14.65 -11.33 0.85
CA TYR A 248 -15.54 -11.48 -0.30
C TYR A 248 -15.11 -10.46 -1.38
N GLN A 249 -15.04 -10.90 -2.63
CA GLN A 249 -14.57 -10.09 -3.73
C GLN A 249 -15.50 -8.89 -3.99
N ALA A 250 -14.90 -7.72 -4.21
CA ALA A 250 -15.56 -6.50 -4.66
C ALA A 250 -14.73 -5.83 -5.77
N TRP A 251 -14.09 -6.65 -6.61
CA TRP A 251 -13.03 -6.24 -7.54
C TRP A 251 -13.54 -5.60 -8.83
N ASN A 252 -14.85 -5.70 -9.10
CA ASN A 252 -15.42 -5.22 -10.36
C ASN A 252 -16.06 -3.82 -10.24
N GLY A 253 -16.17 -3.26 -9.04
CA GLY A 253 -16.80 -1.96 -8.84
C GLY A 253 -18.30 -1.92 -9.19
N VAL A 254 -18.92 -0.79 -8.95
CA VAL A 254 -20.34 -0.52 -9.25
C VAL A 254 -20.45 0.00 -10.69
N PRO A 255 -21.28 -0.60 -11.57
CA PRO A 255 -21.52 -0.06 -12.92
C PRO A 255 -22.05 1.37 -12.88
N SER A 256 -21.61 2.22 -13.82
CA SER A 256 -21.95 3.66 -13.82
C SER A 256 -23.45 3.93 -13.80
N TYR A 257 -24.27 3.10 -14.44
CA TYR A 257 -25.73 3.27 -14.46
C TYR A 257 -26.43 3.03 -13.11
N LEU A 258 -25.71 2.48 -12.10
CA LEU A 258 -26.23 2.28 -10.76
C LEU A 258 -25.73 3.31 -9.75
N LEU A 259 -24.78 4.20 -10.10
CA LEU A 259 -24.18 5.14 -9.17
C LEU A 259 -25.16 6.06 -8.45
N ASP A 260 -26.27 6.40 -9.08
CA ASP A 260 -27.31 7.25 -8.50
C ASP A 260 -28.34 6.49 -7.67
N THR A 261 -28.54 5.20 -7.97
CA THR A 261 -29.63 4.38 -7.41
C THR A 261 -29.17 3.34 -6.40
N ASP A 262 -28.02 2.71 -6.63
CA ASP A 262 -27.49 1.63 -5.77
C ASP A 262 -25.96 1.65 -5.75
N ARG A 263 -25.41 2.49 -4.90
CA ARG A 263 -23.96 2.67 -4.76
C ARG A 263 -23.25 1.54 -4.02
N SER A 264 -23.99 0.61 -3.43
CA SER A 264 -23.45 -0.55 -2.73
C SER A 264 -23.43 -1.82 -3.56
N TYR A 265 -24.02 -1.79 -4.76
CA TYR A 265 -24.13 -2.96 -5.60
C TYR A 265 -22.78 -3.62 -5.89
N ASN A 266 -22.74 -4.95 -5.75
CA ASN A 266 -21.54 -5.74 -6.02
C ASN A 266 -21.85 -6.79 -7.11
N PRO A 267 -21.29 -6.69 -8.32
CA PRO A 267 -21.50 -7.68 -9.37
C PRO A 267 -20.73 -8.98 -9.16
N CYS A 268 -19.74 -9.03 -8.23
CA CYS A 268 -18.98 -10.24 -7.99
C CYS A 268 -19.88 -11.38 -7.47
N GLY A 269 -19.70 -12.54 -8.07
CA GLY A 269 -20.49 -13.74 -7.73
C GLY A 269 -21.91 -13.75 -8.30
N GLU A 270 -22.31 -12.78 -9.11
CA GLU A 270 -23.62 -12.76 -9.77
C GLU A 270 -23.75 -13.90 -10.78
N TYR A 271 -24.89 -14.58 -10.76
CA TYR A 271 -25.28 -15.56 -11.79
C TYR A 271 -26.79 -15.60 -11.92
N GLU A 272 -27.26 -16.16 -13.02
CA GLU A 272 -28.70 -16.36 -13.26
C GLU A 272 -29.04 -17.85 -13.24
N GLU A 273 -30.07 -18.21 -12.51
CA GLU A 273 -30.62 -19.55 -12.49
C GLU A 273 -32.15 -19.48 -12.59
N ASP A 274 -32.70 -20.15 -13.63
CA ASP A 274 -34.13 -20.16 -13.93
C ASP A 274 -34.73 -18.74 -14.12
N GLY A 275 -33.98 -17.83 -14.72
CA GLY A 275 -34.38 -16.43 -14.92
C GLY A 275 -34.32 -15.57 -13.66
N VAL A 276 -33.79 -16.10 -12.54
CA VAL A 276 -33.64 -15.38 -11.27
C VAL A 276 -32.16 -15.05 -11.02
N LYS A 277 -31.90 -13.78 -10.78
CA LYS A 277 -30.58 -13.31 -10.37
C LYS A 277 -30.22 -13.83 -8.97
N LYS A 278 -29.07 -14.45 -8.82
CA LYS A 278 -28.50 -14.99 -7.60
C LYS A 278 -27.06 -14.56 -7.44
N PHE A 279 -26.52 -14.73 -6.22
CA PHE A 279 -25.13 -14.43 -5.89
C PHE A 279 -24.48 -15.62 -5.19
N TYR A 280 -23.29 -15.98 -5.64
CA TYR A 280 -22.51 -17.06 -5.04
C TYR A 280 -21.92 -16.59 -3.71
N ASN A 281 -22.24 -17.31 -2.63
CA ASN A 281 -21.89 -16.89 -1.26
C ASN A 281 -20.40 -17.01 -0.93
N ASN A 282 -19.65 -17.83 -1.66
CA ASN A 282 -18.23 -18.04 -1.40
C ASN A 282 -17.33 -17.49 -2.52
N GLN A 283 -17.76 -16.40 -3.17
CA GLN A 283 -16.92 -15.62 -4.10
C GLN A 283 -15.85 -14.88 -3.29
N THR A 284 -14.86 -15.61 -2.79
CA THR A 284 -13.93 -15.10 -1.77
C THR A 284 -12.49 -15.27 -2.17
N ASP A 285 -11.66 -14.38 -1.64
CA ASP A 285 -10.22 -14.54 -1.55
C ASP A 285 -9.82 -15.03 -0.16
N ASN A 286 -8.85 -15.92 -0.11
CA ASN A 286 -8.36 -16.54 1.12
C ASN A 286 -6.85 -16.64 1.01
N TYR A 287 -6.11 -15.94 1.86
CA TYR A 287 -4.67 -15.94 1.81
C TYR A 287 -4.03 -15.96 3.19
N TRP A 288 -2.93 -16.67 3.31
CA TRP A 288 -2.08 -16.76 4.50
C TRP A 288 -0.68 -16.30 4.12
N GLN A 289 -0.11 -15.41 4.93
CA GLN A 289 1.27 -14.96 4.75
C GLN A 289 1.99 -14.90 6.08
N HIS A 290 3.21 -15.44 6.10
CA HIS A 290 4.10 -15.42 7.24
C HIS A 290 5.46 -14.85 6.84
N ASN A 291 5.98 -13.92 7.63
CA ASN A 291 7.23 -13.24 7.40
C ASN A 291 8.15 -13.44 8.61
N TYR A 292 9.40 -13.79 8.35
CA TYR A 292 10.43 -14.03 9.37
C TYR A 292 11.68 -13.23 9.00
N HIS A 293 12.11 -12.35 9.93
CA HIS A 293 13.32 -11.56 9.74
C HIS A 293 14.27 -11.83 10.91
N LEU A 294 15.53 -12.15 10.61
CA LEU A 294 16.62 -12.19 11.57
C LEU A 294 17.58 -11.05 11.24
N MET A 295 17.66 -10.08 12.12
CA MET A 295 18.45 -8.87 11.97
C MET A 295 19.61 -8.87 12.96
N ALA A 296 20.81 -8.56 12.48
CA ALA A 296 21.99 -8.36 13.30
C ALA A 296 22.60 -6.99 12.99
N SER A 297 22.88 -6.21 14.01
CA SER A 297 23.60 -4.94 13.92
C SER A 297 24.83 -5.01 14.82
N GLN A 298 26.00 -4.68 14.24
CA GLN A 298 27.29 -4.73 14.92
C GLN A 298 28.05 -3.44 14.72
N ARG A 299 28.40 -2.79 15.82
CA ARG A 299 29.32 -1.64 15.81
C ARG A 299 30.77 -2.15 15.88
N ILE A 300 31.60 -1.68 14.94
CA ILE A 300 33.02 -2.04 14.84
C ILE A 300 33.87 -0.77 14.98
N GLY A 301 34.56 -0.65 16.09
CA GLY A 301 35.27 0.58 16.47
C GLY A 301 34.33 1.75 16.61
N ASP A 302 34.84 2.96 16.35
CA ASP A 302 34.07 4.20 16.55
C ASP A 302 33.31 4.67 15.32
N PHE A 303 33.61 4.13 14.13
CA PHE A 303 33.19 4.72 12.86
C PHE A 303 32.31 3.80 12.00
N TRP A 304 32.33 2.50 12.22
CA TRP A 304 31.61 1.52 11.42
C TRP A 304 30.44 0.90 12.17
N ASN A 305 29.32 0.78 11.43
CA ASN A 305 28.20 -0.05 11.84
C ASN A 305 27.81 -0.96 10.67
N MET A 306 27.70 -2.26 10.94
CA MET A 306 27.31 -3.28 9.98
C MET A 306 25.95 -3.83 10.31
N ASN A 307 25.07 -3.94 9.31
CA ASN A 307 23.73 -4.50 9.46
C ASN A 307 23.56 -5.65 8.48
N LEU A 308 23.04 -6.77 8.97
CA LEU A 308 22.67 -7.93 8.19
C LEU A 308 21.25 -8.32 8.54
N THR A 309 20.41 -8.48 7.51
CA THR A 309 19.06 -9.03 7.66
C THR A 309 18.90 -10.25 6.77
N LEU A 310 18.54 -11.37 7.35
CA LEU A 310 18.04 -12.54 6.66
C LEU A 310 16.53 -12.50 6.72
N HIS A 311 15.86 -12.75 5.61
CA HIS A 311 14.40 -12.76 5.57
C HIS A 311 13.86 -13.98 4.82
N TYR A 312 12.68 -14.41 5.23
CA TYR A 312 11.92 -15.47 4.59
C TYR A 312 10.43 -15.13 4.71
N THR A 313 9.73 -15.20 3.60
CA THR A 313 8.27 -15.06 3.51
C THR A 313 7.69 -16.29 2.86
N ASP A 314 6.62 -16.81 3.46
CA ASP A 314 5.81 -17.93 2.99
C ASP A 314 4.39 -17.42 2.77
N GLY A 315 3.87 -17.57 1.57
CA GLY A 315 2.54 -17.14 1.18
C GLY A 315 1.80 -18.27 0.47
N ASN A 316 0.57 -18.53 0.87
CA ASN A 316 -0.29 -19.52 0.25
C ASN A 316 -1.74 -19.08 0.28
N GLY A 317 -2.46 -19.25 -0.83
CA GLY A 317 -3.87 -18.91 -0.86
C GLY A 317 -4.53 -19.11 -2.21
N TYR A 318 -5.81 -18.82 -2.24
CA TYR A 318 -6.62 -18.94 -3.45
C TYR A 318 -7.78 -17.96 -3.41
N TYR A 319 -8.22 -17.56 -4.59
CA TYR A 319 -9.56 -17.02 -4.74
C TYR A 319 -10.49 -18.02 -5.40
N GLU A 320 -11.76 -18.01 -4.99
CA GLU A 320 -12.81 -18.90 -5.47
C GLU A 320 -13.85 -18.11 -6.26
N ASP A 321 -14.16 -18.60 -7.47
CA ASP A 321 -15.10 -18.00 -8.39
C ASP A 321 -16.19 -18.98 -8.81
N TYR A 322 -17.45 -18.51 -8.85
CA TYR A 322 -18.49 -19.14 -9.66
C TYR A 322 -18.45 -18.60 -11.09
N LYS A 323 -18.38 -19.49 -12.06
CA LYS A 323 -18.39 -19.16 -13.49
C LYS A 323 -19.62 -19.74 -14.16
N SER A 324 -20.55 -18.86 -14.56
CA SER A 324 -21.74 -19.26 -15.31
C SER A 324 -21.39 -19.56 -16.76
N LYS A 325 -21.99 -20.63 -17.31
CA LYS A 325 -21.85 -21.04 -18.72
C LYS A 325 -20.39 -21.09 -19.21
N ALA A 326 -19.49 -21.56 -18.33
CA ALA A 326 -18.07 -21.70 -18.64
C ALA A 326 -17.81 -22.73 -19.73
N LYS A 327 -16.98 -22.38 -20.72
CA LYS A 327 -16.60 -23.28 -21.81
C LYS A 327 -15.71 -24.40 -21.30
N PHE A 328 -15.97 -25.66 -21.61
CA PHE A 328 -15.15 -26.81 -21.23
C PHE A 328 -13.70 -26.69 -21.72
N SER A 329 -13.51 -26.19 -22.95
CA SER A 329 -12.19 -25.99 -23.53
C SER A 329 -11.28 -25.08 -22.71
N SER A 330 -11.83 -24.04 -22.04
CA SER A 330 -11.07 -23.14 -21.18
C SER A 330 -10.54 -23.82 -19.90
N TYR A 331 -11.09 -24.96 -19.53
CA TYR A 331 -10.72 -25.74 -18.34
C TYR A 331 -10.19 -27.14 -18.70
N LYS A 332 -9.92 -27.39 -20.01
CA LYS A 332 -9.46 -28.69 -20.50
C LYS A 332 -10.37 -29.84 -20.10
N LEU A 333 -11.68 -29.55 -19.96
CA LEU A 333 -12.70 -30.53 -19.66
C LEU A 333 -13.24 -31.16 -20.96
N PRO A 334 -13.60 -32.48 -20.93
CA PRO A 334 -14.15 -33.16 -22.10
C PRO A 334 -15.57 -32.68 -22.42
N GLU A 335 -15.84 -32.42 -23.69
CA GLU A 335 -17.21 -32.29 -24.17
C GLU A 335 -17.93 -33.64 -24.05
N TYR A 336 -19.24 -33.63 -23.81
CA TYR A 336 -20.01 -34.85 -23.76
C TYR A 336 -21.33 -34.70 -24.52
N ILE A 337 -21.94 -35.85 -24.85
CA ILE A 337 -23.26 -35.88 -25.48
C ILE A 337 -24.29 -36.12 -24.38
N ASP A 338 -25.30 -35.23 -24.31
CA ASP A 338 -26.39 -35.37 -23.37
C ASP A 338 -27.36 -36.52 -23.79
N PRO A 339 -28.29 -36.94 -22.91
CA PRO A 339 -29.26 -37.98 -23.27
C PRO A 339 -30.13 -37.66 -24.49
N GLU A 340 -30.29 -36.38 -24.85
CA GLU A 340 -31.03 -35.88 -25.99
C GLU A 340 -30.17 -35.86 -27.28
N GLY A 341 -28.89 -36.23 -27.21
CA GLY A 341 -27.96 -36.31 -28.35
C GLY A 341 -27.27 -35.01 -28.73
N ASN A 342 -27.34 -33.97 -27.88
CA ASN A 342 -26.67 -32.70 -28.12
C ASN A 342 -25.26 -32.70 -27.51
N THR A 343 -24.30 -32.08 -28.20
CA THR A 343 -22.97 -31.86 -27.68
C THR A 343 -22.98 -30.72 -26.67
N VAL A 344 -22.74 -31.03 -25.41
CA VAL A 344 -22.62 -30.06 -24.31
C VAL A 344 -21.17 -29.57 -24.22
N LYS A 345 -20.98 -28.23 -24.38
CA LYS A 345 -19.67 -27.55 -24.41
C LYS A 345 -19.47 -26.54 -23.30
N LYS A 346 -20.49 -26.32 -22.49
CA LYS A 346 -20.48 -25.31 -21.41
C LYS A 346 -21.19 -25.86 -20.18
N THR A 347 -20.73 -25.42 -19.00
CA THR A 347 -21.37 -25.70 -17.72
C THR A 347 -21.15 -24.55 -16.75
N ASP A 348 -22.00 -24.46 -15.75
CA ASP A 348 -21.66 -23.68 -14.56
C ASP A 348 -20.64 -24.47 -13.73
N LEU A 349 -19.64 -23.76 -13.19
CA LEU A 349 -18.61 -24.39 -12.37
C LEU A 349 -18.11 -23.45 -11.27
N VAL A 350 -17.50 -24.05 -10.27
CA VAL A 350 -16.72 -23.34 -9.23
C VAL A 350 -15.25 -23.68 -9.44
N ARG A 351 -14.42 -22.67 -9.52
CA ARG A 351 -12.96 -22.82 -9.61
C ARG A 351 -12.24 -22.11 -8.46
N ARG A 352 -11.04 -22.58 -8.18
CA ARG A 352 -10.04 -21.87 -7.35
C ARG A 352 -8.81 -21.60 -8.17
N LYS A 353 -8.31 -20.37 -8.09
CA LYS A 353 -6.97 -20.04 -8.59
C LYS A 353 -6.06 -19.81 -7.41
N TRP A 354 -4.98 -20.57 -7.38
CA TRP A 354 -4.05 -20.65 -6.26
C TRP A 354 -2.75 -19.90 -6.57
N LEU A 355 -2.18 -19.33 -5.53
CA LEU A 355 -0.80 -18.87 -5.45
C LEU A 355 -0.15 -19.53 -4.23
N ASP A 356 0.98 -20.21 -4.45
CA ASP A 356 1.85 -20.77 -3.43
C ASP A 356 3.25 -20.21 -3.67
N ASN A 357 3.74 -19.36 -2.76
CA ASN A 357 4.96 -18.62 -3.03
C ASN A 357 5.89 -18.50 -1.83
N TYR A 358 7.19 -18.41 -2.16
CA TYR A 358 8.28 -18.23 -1.23
C TYR A 358 9.15 -17.06 -1.67
N PHE A 359 9.45 -16.15 -0.74
CA PHE A 359 10.37 -15.06 -0.97
C PHE A 359 11.40 -15.00 0.15
N TYR A 360 12.68 -15.12 -0.20
CA TYR A 360 13.75 -15.17 0.78
C TYR A 360 15.02 -14.50 0.27
N GLY A 361 15.83 -14.03 1.20
CA GLY A 361 17.06 -13.36 0.83
C GLY A 361 17.82 -12.76 1.99
N THR A 362 18.75 -11.90 1.61
CA THR A 362 19.62 -11.18 2.53
C THR A 362 19.75 -9.73 2.12
N VAL A 363 19.76 -8.84 3.11
CA VAL A 363 20.07 -7.42 2.95
C VAL A 363 21.24 -7.10 3.87
N TYR A 364 22.29 -6.50 3.33
CA TYR A 364 23.48 -6.13 4.07
C TYR A 364 23.83 -4.67 3.82
N SER A 365 24.29 -3.98 4.88
CA SER A 365 24.89 -2.65 4.77
C SER A 365 26.04 -2.45 5.75
N ALA A 366 27.09 -1.78 5.30
CA ALA A 366 28.17 -1.27 6.11
C ALA A 366 28.12 0.26 6.07
N ASN A 367 27.97 0.88 7.22
CA ASN A 367 27.80 2.31 7.40
C ASN A 367 29.03 2.88 8.10
N TYR A 368 29.76 3.75 7.41
CA TYR A 368 30.87 4.52 7.94
C TYR A 368 30.43 5.93 8.23
N GLN A 369 30.74 6.41 9.43
CA GLN A 369 30.49 7.80 9.80
C GLN A 369 31.68 8.35 10.56
N ARG A 370 32.31 9.39 10.02
CA ARG A 370 33.37 10.14 10.68
C ARG A 370 33.33 11.60 10.22
N ASP A 371 33.37 12.50 11.18
CA ASP A 371 33.37 13.95 10.98
C ASP A 371 32.29 14.42 9.95
N ASN A 372 32.75 14.80 8.76
CA ASN A 372 31.93 15.35 7.70
C ASN A 372 31.50 14.30 6.64
N THR A 373 31.85 13.02 6.85
CA THR A 373 31.66 11.96 5.85
C THR A 373 30.76 10.87 6.38
N ARG A 374 29.71 10.55 5.63
CA ARG A 374 28.92 9.31 5.78
C ARG A 374 29.00 8.52 4.48
N LEU A 375 29.42 7.28 4.59
CA LEU A 375 29.43 6.33 3.46
C LEU A 375 28.62 5.10 3.86
N THR A 376 27.67 4.71 3.01
CA THR A 376 26.97 3.46 3.13
C THR A 376 27.29 2.59 1.92
N LEU A 377 27.81 1.41 2.16
CA LEU A 377 27.95 0.35 1.17
C LEU A 377 26.92 -0.72 1.44
N GLY A 378 26.15 -1.12 0.45
CA GLY A 378 25.11 -2.11 0.69
C GLY A 378 24.89 -3.03 -0.49
N THR A 379 24.24 -4.17 -0.18
CA THR A 379 23.86 -5.18 -1.16
C THR A 379 22.61 -5.91 -0.67
N ALA A 380 21.80 -6.37 -1.61
CA ALA A 380 20.72 -7.30 -1.33
C ALA A 380 20.68 -8.38 -2.40
N VAL A 381 20.30 -9.59 -1.99
CA VAL A 381 20.04 -10.72 -2.90
C VAL A 381 18.75 -11.38 -2.46
N ASN A 382 17.76 -11.40 -3.35
CA ASN A 382 16.42 -11.90 -3.07
C ASN A 382 16.02 -12.94 -4.12
N ASN A 383 15.43 -14.03 -3.67
CA ASN A 383 14.87 -15.08 -4.52
C ASN A 383 13.37 -15.18 -4.26
N TYR A 384 12.63 -15.32 -5.33
CA TYR A 384 11.19 -15.59 -5.32
C TYR A 384 10.90 -16.85 -6.15
N VAL A 385 9.98 -17.66 -5.65
CA VAL A 385 9.38 -18.79 -6.38
C VAL A 385 7.88 -18.74 -6.11
N GLY A 386 7.06 -18.68 -7.17
CA GLY A 386 5.61 -18.68 -7.07
C GLY A 386 4.99 -19.70 -8.02
N ASP A 387 4.20 -20.61 -7.47
CA ASP A 387 3.39 -21.57 -8.23
C ASP A 387 1.98 -21.03 -8.38
N HIS A 388 1.56 -20.80 -9.62
CA HIS A 388 0.22 -20.41 -10.01
C HIS A 388 -0.51 -21.59 -10.60
N PHE A 389 -1.64 -22.01 -10.04
CA PHE A 389 -2.41 -23.14 -10.57
C PHE A 389 -3.92 -22.97 -10.34
N GLY A 390 -4.71 -23.55 -11.24
CA GLY A 390 -6.16 -23.48 -11.18
C GLY A 390 -6.78 -24.84 -11.00
N ARG A 391 -7.79 -24.95 -10.11
CA ARG A 391 -8.55 -26.18 -9.88
C ARG A 391 -10.03 -25.94 -10.07
N VAL A 392 -10.69 -26.88 -10.73
CA VAL A 392 -12.15 -26.93 -10.82
C VAL A 392 -12.67 -27.74 -9.65
N MET A 393 -13.44 -27.11 -8.78
CA MET A 393 -13.93 -27.70 -7.53
C MET A 393 -15.30 -28.37 -7.71
N TRP A 394 -16.11 -27.86 -8.63
CA TRP A 394 -17.47 -28.33 -8.90
C TRP A 394 -17.93 -27.95 -10.30
N THR A 395 -18.78 -28.78 -10.89
CA THR A 395 -19.49 -28.50 -12.14
C THR A 395 -20.96 -28.87 -12.03
N LYS A 396 -21.84 -28.07 -12.67
CA LYS A 396 -23.30 -28.34 -12.71
C LYS A 396 -23.60 -29.58 -13.55
N SER A 397 -22.87 -29.80 -14.64
CA SER A 397 -22.96 -30.99 -15.45
C SER A 397 -22.29 -32.17 -14.71
N ALA A 398 -23.06 -33.19 -14.40
CA ALA A 398 -22.55 -34.36 -13.66
C ALA A 398 -21.47 -35.10 -14.45
N ASN A 399 -20.47 -35.68 -13.75
CA ASN A 399 -19.44 -36.58 -14.27
C ASN A 399 -18.50 -35.99 -15.34
N VAL A 400 -18.35 -34.66 -15.41
CA VAL A 400 -17.42 -34.01 -16.37
C VAL A 400 -16.02 -33.88 -15.80
N LEU A 401 -15.88 -33.86 -14.49
CA LEU A 401 -14.56 -33.74 -13.86
C LEU A 401 -13.80 -35.07 -13.94
N PRO A 402 -12.58 -35.09 -14.49
CA PRO A 402 -11.74 -36.30 -14.56
C PRO A 402 -11.42 -36.88 -13.18
N GLN A 403 -11.32 -36.02 -12.18
CA GLN A 403 -11.06 -36.35 -10.78
C GLN A 403 -11.51 -35.20 -9.87
N PRO A 404 -11.74 -35.43 -8.57
CA PRO A 404 -11.95 -34.34 -7.62
C PRO A 404 -10.80 -33.33 -7.64
N ASP A 405 -11.12 -32.03 -7.47
CA ASP A 405 -10.13 -30.94 -7.45
C ASP A 405 -9.23 -30.91 -8.69
N TYR A 406 -9.83 -31.15 -9.87
CA TYR A 406 -9.13 -31.25 -11.14
C TYR A 406 -8.32 -29.98 -11.46
N GLU A 407 -6.99 -30.14 -11.57
CA GLU A 407 -6.07 -29.04 -11.91
C GLU A 407 -6.00 -28.87 -13.44
N TYR A 408 -6.38 -27.69 -13.95
CA TYR A 408 -6.48 -27.41 -15.38
C TYR A 408 -5.30 -26.59 -15.92
N TYR A 409 -4.54 -25.88 -15.08
CA TYR A 409 -3.27 -25.25 -15.43
C TYR A 409 -2.33 -25.17 -14.23
N ARG A 410 -1.03 -25.11 -14.52
CA ARG A 410 0.04 -24.80 -13.56
C ARG A 410 1.21 -24.13 -14.27
N ASN A 411 1.74 -23.09 -13.65
CA ASN A 411 3.01 -22.51 -14.03
C ASN A 411 3.77 -22.02 -12.79
N THR A 412 5.09 -21.88 -12.96
CA THR A 412 5.99 -21.42 -11.90
C THR A 412 6.74 -20.17 -12.35
N GLY A 413 6.62 -19.10 -11.60
CA GLY A 413 7.44 -17.89 -11.69
C GLY A 413 8.66 -18.02 -10.78
N LYS A 414 9.87 -17.68 -11.29
CA LYS A 414 11.10 -17.60 -10.48
C LYS A 414 11.82 -16.31 -10.78
N LYS A 415 12.16 -15.55 -9.73
CA LYS A 415 12.86 -14.28 -9.86
C LYS A 415 14.02 -14.20 -8.89
N LEU A 416 15.22 -13.99 -9.45
CA LEU A 416 16.40 -13.61 -8.70
C LEU A 416 16.61 -12.12 -8.91
N ASP A 417 16.66 -11.34 -7.84
CA ASP A 417 16.89 -9.90 -7.83
C ASP A 417 18.07 -9.59 -6.90
N TYR A 418 19.11 -8.96 -7.43
CA TYR A 418 20.26 -8.59 -6.65
C TYR A 418 20.71 -7.16 -6.97
N ASN A 419 21.22 -6.48 -5.97
CA ASN A 419 21.75 -5.14 -6.15
C ASN A 419 22.98 -4.91 -5.27
N ALA A 420 23.79 -3.94 -5.68
CA ALA A 420 24.87 -3.39 -4.89
C ALA A 420 24.83 -1.86 -5.03
N TYR A 421 25.10 -1.15 -3.95
CA TYR A 421 25.10 0.30 -3.97
C TYR A 421 26.17 0.92 -3.06
N ALA A 422 26.56 2.14 -3.42
CA ALA A 422 27.42 2.98 -2.62
C ALA A 422 26.78 4.38 -2.50
N LYS A 423 26.52 4.82 -1.27
CA LYS A 423 25.92 6.11 -0.96
C LYS A 423 26.87 6.95 -0.13
N LEU A 424 27.25 8.12 -0.65
CA LEU A 424 28.13 9.08 0.01
C LEU A 424 27.34 10.35 0.35
N THR A 425 27.40 10.77 1.59
CA THR A 425 26.98 12.09 2.05
C THR A 425 28.20 12.79 2.62
N GLN A 426 28.62 13.88 1.99
CA GLN A 426 29.83 14.62 2.34
C GLN A 426 29.51 16.08 2.66
N ARG A 427 29.80 16.52 3.86
CA ARG A 427 29.71 17.91 4.24
C ARG A 427 30.88 18.67 3.58
N LEU A 428 30.54 19.51 2.61
CA LEU A 428 31.49 20.28 1.81
C LEU A 428 31.88 21.58 2.52
N SER A 429 30.96 22.14 3.28
CA SER A 429 31.15 23.33 4.10
C SER A 429 30.14 23.33 5.26
N PRO A 430 30.19 24.28 6.20
CA PRO A 430 29.17 24.40 7.25
C PRO A 430 27.73 24.55 6.70
N LEU A 431 27.57 25.02 5.46
CA LEU A 431 26.29 25.31 4.84
C LEU A 431 25.86 24.27 3.78
N PHE A 432 26.78 23.55 3.17
CA PHE A 432 26.52 22.69 2.03
C PHE A 432 26.95 21.25 2.27
N THR A 433 26.08 20.33 1.87
CA THR A 433 26.30 18.88 1.89
C THR A 433 26.09 18.33 0.49
N GLY A 434 27.09 17.61 -0.04
CA GLY A 434 27.00 16.87 -1.30
C GLY A 434 26.49 15.46 -1.06
N TYR A 435 25.74 14.94 -2.01
CA TYR A 435 25.17 13.60 -2.00
C TYR A 435 25.43 12.89 -3.32
N LEU A 436 25.86 11.62 -3.26
CA LEU A 436 26.04 10.73 -4.39
C LEU A 436 25.56 9.33 -3.99
N ASP A 437 24.75 8.70 -4.83
CA ASP A 437 24.20 7.36 -4.60
C ASP A 437 24.24 6.60 -5.95
N LEU A 438 25.04 5.56 -6.00
CA LEU A 438 25.23 4.73 -7.18
C LEU A 438 24.75 3.34 -6.90
N GLN A 439 23.81 2.84 -7.71
CA GLN A 439 23.27 1.49 -7.58
C GLN A 439 23.37 0.72 -8.90
N TYR A 440 23.84 -0.50 -8.81
CA TYR A 440 23.68 -1.52 -9.84
C TYR A 440 22.65 -2.55 -9.39
N ARG A 441 21.72 -2.95 -10.28
CA ARG A 441 20.70 -3.96 -10.04
C ARG A 441 20.65 -4.95 -11.19
N GLY A 442 20.71 -6.26 -10.89
CA GLY A 442 20.51 -7.33 -11.84
C GLY A 442 19.28 -8.16 -11.51
N ILE A 443 18.53 -8.54 -12.54
CA ILE A 443 17.31 -9.35 -12.41
C ILE A 443 17.36 -10.49 -13.40
N HIS A 444 17.02 -11.67 -12.90
CA HIS A 444 16.77 -12.84 -13.73
C HIS A 444 15.36 -13.36 -13.43
N TYR A 445 14.47 -13.35 -14.44
CA TYR A 445 13.06 -13.73 -14.29
C TYR A 445 12.67 -14.79 -15.33
N THR A 446 11.96 -15.82 -14.85
CA THR A 446 11.44 -16.89 -15.69
C THR A 446 10.01 -17.24 -15.28
N ILE A 447 9.13 -17.50 -16.27
CA ILE A 447 7.80 -18.08 -16.05
C ILE A 447 7.71 -19.31 -16.96
N LYS A 448 7.36 -20.47 -16.38
CA LYS A 448 7.29 -21.74 -17.13
C LYS A 448 6.06 -22.55 -16.75
N GLY A 449 5.43 -23.16 -17.74
CA GLY A 449 4.31 -24.08 -17.56
C GLY A 449 3.15 -23.77 -18.50
N ASN A 450 1.94 -23.91 -18.00
CA ASN A 450 0.70 -23.62 -18.72
C ASN A 450 -0.06 -22.54 -17.97
N ASP A 451 -0.72 -21.66 -18.70
CA ASP A 451 -1.55 -20.60 -18.16
C ASP A 451 -2.96 -20.66 -18.78
N ASP A 452 -3.97 -20.24 -18.07
CA ASP A 452 -5.34 -20.29 -18.56
C ASP A 452 -5.67 -19.18 -19.58
N LYS A 453 -4.85 -18.13 -19.64
CA LYS A 453 -4.97 -17.02 -20.60
C LYS A 453 -3.89 -17.06 -21.67
N ALA A 454 -2.64 -17.14 -21.26
CA ALA A 454 -1.49 -17.21 -22.17
C ALA A 454 -1.34 -18.56 -22.88
N GLY A 455 -2.13 -19.58 -22.49
CA GLY A 455 -2.18 -20.87 -23.16
C GLY A 455 -1.09 -21.87 -22.73
N GLU A 456 -0.85 -22.86 -23.60
CA GLU A 456 0.14 -23.93 -23.34
C GLU A 456 1.56 -23.51 -23.75
N GLY A 457 2.56 -24.03 -23.01
CA GLY A 457 3.96 -23.85 -23.34
C GLY A 457 4.53 -22.49 -22.99
N LEU A 458 4.04 -21.87 -21.92
CA LEU A 458 4.60 -20.64 -21.39
C LEU A 458 6.08 -20.85 -21.00
N ASP A 459 6.99 -20.17 -21.69
CA ASP A 459 8.45 -20.16 -21.40
C ASP A 459 9.01 -18.76 -21.59
N ILE A 460 8.82 -17.92 -20.60
CA ILE A 460 9.30 -16.53 -20.56
C ILE A 460 10.62 -16.53 -19.81
N ARG A 461 11.65 -15.91 -20.39
CA ARG A 461 12.97 -15.72 -19.79
C ARG A 461 13.44 -14.32 -20.06
N LYS A 462 13.67 -13.54 -19.02
CA LYS A 462 14.10 -12.14 -19.09
C LYS A 462 15.25 -11.88 -18.14
N ASN A 463 16.17 -11.02 -18.61
CA ASN A 463 17.29 -10.53 -17.83
C ASN A 463 17.37 -9.04 -17.99
N TRP A 464 17.56 -8.31 -16.88
CA TRP A 464 17.80 -6.89 -16.89
C TRP A 464 19.02 -6.56 -16.04
N ASN A 465 19.74 -5.54 -16.48
CA ASN A 465 20.86 -4.95 -15.75
C ASN A 465 20.64 -3.45 -15.75
N PHE A 466 20.47 -2.86 -14.58
CA PHE A 466 20.16 -1.47 -14.42
C PHE A 466 21.26 -0.74 -13.65
N PHE A 467 21.55 0.49 -14.08
CA PHE A 467 22.38 1.42 -13.35
C PHE A 467 21.54 2.63 -12.96
N ASN A 468 21.44 2.91 -11.66
CA ASN A 468 20.57 3.92 -11.08
C ASN A 468 21.42 4.96 -10.31
N PRO A 469 22.07 5.92 -10.98
CA PRO A 469 22.82 6.99 -10.33
C PRO A 469 21.89 8.06 -9.78
N LYS A 470 22.26 8.64 -8.62
CA LYS A 470 21.57 9.77 -8.01
C LYS A 470 22.60 10.72 -7.43
N ALA A 471 22.37 12.02 -7.58
CA ALA A 471 23.25 13.06 -7.05
C ALA A 471 22.44 14.26 -6.59
N GLY A 472 22.99 15.02 -5.65
CA GLY A 472 22.36 16.26 -5.21
C GLY A 472 23.22 17.07 -4.27
N ILE A 473 22.76 18.27 -4.01
CA ILE A 473 23.36 19.20 -3.05
C ILE A 473 22.28 19.69 -2.12
N ASN A 474 22.58 19.72 -0.84
CA ASN A 474 21.72 20.25 0.20
C ASN A 474 22.38 21.47 0.86
N PHE A 475 21.60 22.54 1.06
CA PHE A 475 21.94 23.72 1.82
C PHE A 475 21.21 23.70 3.16
N HIS A 476 21.91 23.99 4.25
CA HIS A 476 21.31 24.08 5.57
C HIS A 476 21.89 25.26 6.35
N ASN A 477 21.01 26.16 6.85
CA ASN A 477 21.38 27.29 7.69
C ASN A 477 20.20 27.77 8.55
N ASN A 478 20.35 27.81 9.87
CA ASN A 478 19.40 28.44 10.81
C ASN A 478 17.91 28.11 10.57
N GLY A 479 17.58 26.81 10.43
CA GLY A 479 16.21 26.34 10.17
C GLY A 479 15.81 26.36 8.70
N HIS A 480 16.60 27.01 7.81
CA HIS A 480 16.44 26.92 6.36
C HIS A 480 17.12 25.65 5.83
N ASN A 481 16.41 24.93 4.98
CA ASN A 481 16.94 23.79 4.26
C ASN A 481 16.50 23.88 2.79
N ALA A 482 17.43 23.75 1.86
CA ALA A 482 17.13 23.72 0.43
C ALA A 482 17.95 22.64 -0.24
N PHE A 483 17.40 22.01 -1.28
CA PHE A 483 18.14 21.02 -2.05
C PHE A 483 17.80 21.07 -3.53
N VAL A 484 18.71 20.55 -4.32
CA VAL A 484 18.49 20.14 -5.70
C VAL A 484 19.03 18.73 -5.88
N SER A 485 18.32 17.91 -6.64
CA SER A 485 18.73 16.53 -6.93
C SER A 485 18.34 16.09 -8.33
N PHE A 486 19.10 15.13 -8.82
CA PHE A 486 18.84 14.38 -10.04
C PHE A 486 18.98 12.89 -9.75
N SER A 487 18.05 12.09 -10.26
CA SER A 487 18.03 10.65 -10.05
C SER A 487 17.61 9.92 -11.31
N VAL A 488 18.22 8.77 -11.56
CA VAL A 488 17.79 7.81 -12.58
C VAL A 488 17.27 6.56 -11.86
N ALA A 489 16.11 6.08 -12.29
CA ALA A 489 15.57 4.81 -11.83
C ALA A 489 15.08 3.99 -13.02
N ASN A 490 15.28 2.67 -12.95
CA ASN A 490 14.83 1.73 -13.96
C ASN A 490 14.00 0.64 -13.30
N ARG A 491 13.01 0.13 -14.05
CA ARG A 491 12.11 -0.91 -13.56
C ARG A 491 11.71 -1.87 -14.67
N GLU A 492 11.68 -3.15 -14.34
CA GLU A 492 11.18 -4.23 -15.20
C GLU A 492 9.64 -4.27 -15.25
N PRO A 493 9.02 -4.85 -16.30
CA PRO A 493 7.61 -5.19 -16.34
C PRO A 493 7.24 -6.23 -15.26
N ASN A 494 5.99 -6.19 -14.81
CA ASN A 494 5.42 -7.18 -13.90
C ASN A 494 4.96 -8.46 -14.66
N ARG A 495 4.45 -9.46 -13.93
CA ARG A 495 3.96 -10.71 -14.50
C ARG A 495 2.85 -10.47 -15.53
N ASP A 496 1.83 -9.68 -15.20
CA ASP A 496 0.65 -9.48 -16.05
C ASP A 496 0.99 -8.84 -17.38
N ASN A 497 2.05 -8.01 -17.42
CA ASN A 497 2.56 -7.48 -18.68
C ASN A 497 3.02 -8.57 -19.67
N PHE A 498 3.34 -9.77 -19.19
CA PHE A 498 3.76 -10.89 -20.05
C PHE A 498 2.64 -11.90 -20.28
N THR A 499 1.78 -12.16 -19.30
CA THR A 499 0.75 -13.21 -19.35
C THR A 499 -0.57 -12.70 -19.91
N GLU A 500 -0.86 -11.41 -19.80
CA GLU A 500 -2.08 -10.76 -20.28
C GLU A 500 -1.82 -9.82 -21.49
N ALA A 501 -0.56 -9.70 -21.93
CA ALA A 501 -0.23 -8.95 -23.15
C ALA A 501 -0.81 -9.59 -24.40
N GLY A 502 -1.23 -8.75 -25.35
CA GLY A 502 -1.61 -9.21 -26.68
C GLY A 502 -0.44 -9.85 -27.44
N PRO A 503 -0.69 -10.65 -28.47
CA PRO A 503 0.35 -11.37 -29.22
C PRO A 503 1.44 -10.45 -29.81
N GLU A 504 1.10 -9.22 -30.13
CA GLU A 504 2.00 -8.21 -30.68
C GLU A 504 2.67 -7.31 -29.60
N GLU A 505 2.19 -7.37 -28.35
CA GLU A 505 2.72 -6.55 -27.26
C GLU A 505 3.98 -7.19 -26.67
N ARG A 506 5.07 -6.44 -26.67
CA ARG A 506 6.36 -6.84 -26.06
C ARG A 506 6.73 -5.87 -24.96
N PRO A 507 6.35 -6.16 -23.71
CA PRO A 507 6.63 -5.24 -22.61
C PRO A 507 8.15 -5.05 -22.44
N THR A 508 8.54 -3.79 -22.28
CA THR A 508 9.92 -3.37 -22.04
C THR A 508 10.04 -2.67 -20.69
N HIS A 509 11.27 -2.53 -20.19
CA HIS A 509 11.52 -1.81 -18.95
C HIS A 509 11.21 -0.32 -19.09
N GLU A 510 10.88 0.29 -17.96
CA GLU A 510 10.68 1.73 -17.81
C GLU A 510 11.97 2.40 -17.31
N THR A 511 12.21 3.64 -17.76
CA THR A 511 13.26 4.50 -17.21
C THR A 511 12.67 5.83 -16.78
N LEU A 512 13.01 6.26 -15.59
CA LEU A 512 12.64 7.54 -14.99
C LEU A 512 13.88 8.41 -14.82
N TYR A 513 13.80 9.65 -15.29
CA TYR A 513 14.70 10.75 -14.96
C TYR A 513 13.95 11.72 -14.05
N ASP A 514 14.41 11.84 -12.80
CA ASP A 514 13.71 12.59 -11.75
C ASP A 514 14.57 13.79 -11.32
N TYR A 515 14.03 14.98 -11.50
CA TYR A 515 14.64 16.25 -11.14
C TYR A 515 13.82 16.89 -10.03
N GLU A 516 14.45 17.18 -8.91
CA GLU A 516 13.76 17.79 -7.78
C GLU A 516 14.50 19.02 -7.25
N ALA A 517 13.73 20.00 -6.75
CA ALA A 517 14.23 21.14 -6.00
C ALA A 517 13.30 21.41 -4.83
N GLY A 518 13.82 21.36 -3.62
CA GLY A 518 13.06 21.55 -2.40
C GLY A 518 13.58 22.71 -1.56
N TYR A 519 12.68 23.37 -0.85
CA TYR A 519 12.99 24.35 0.18
C TYR A 519 12.09 24.12 1.39
N SER A 520 12.65 24.22 2.57
CA SER A 520 11.86 24.22 3.80
C SER A 520 12.47 25.19 4.82
N PHE A 521 11.61 25.77 5.62
CA PHE A 521 11.96 26.56 6.78
C PHE A 521 11.16 26.08 7.99
N GLY A 522 11.78 25.97 9.14
CA GLY A 522 11.10 25.61 10.37
C GLY A 522 11.73 26.22 11.61
N ASN A 523 10.88 26.60 12.54
CA ASN A 523 11.23 27.02 13.90
C ASN A 523 10.27 26.36 14.90
N ASP A 524 10.34 26.75 16.17
CA ASP A 524 9.52 26.14 17.24
C ASP A 524 8.00 26.35 17.05
N ARG A 525 7.57 27.34 16.28
CA ARG A 525 6.17 27.69 16.08
C ARG A 525 5.58 27.29 14.75
N PHE A 526 6.36 27.37 13.68
CA PHE A 526 5.83 27.07 12.35
C PHE A 526 6.88 26.42 11.45
N ARG A 527 6.41 25.70 10.46
CA ARG A 527 7.21 25.10 9.40
C ARG A 527 6.48 25.30 8.07
N VAL A 528 7.25 25.56 7.03
CA VAL A 528 6.77 25.66 5.66
C VAL A 528 7.73 24.94 4.75
N GLY A 529 7.22 24.40 3.68
CA GLY A 529 8.02 23.70 2.67
C GLY A 529 7.39 23.82 1.29
N ALA A 530 8.26 23.80 0.28
CA ALA A 530 7.88 23.69 -1.12
C ALA A 530 8.82 22.71 -1.79
N ASN A 531 8.28 21.80 -2.60
CA ASN A 531 9.07 20.89 -3.42
C ASN A 531 8.56 20.95 -4.86
N LEU A 532 9.46 21.23 -5.80
CA LEU A 532 9.24 21.16 -7.24
C LEU A 532 9.78 19.82 -7.73
N TYR A 533 9.05 19.13 -8.59
CA TYR A 533 9.50 17.90 -9.22
C TYR A 533 9.17 17.88 -10.71
N PHE A 534 10.06 17.26 -11.48
CA PHE A 534 9.87 16.92 -12.88
C PHE A 534 10.37 15.50 -13.12
N MET A 535 9.43 14.58 -13.36
CA MET A 535 9.63 13.16 -13.57
C MET A 535 9.40 12.84 -15.04
N ASP A 536 10.47 12.66 -15.81
CA ASP A 536 10.45 12.36 -17.24
C ASP A 536 10.62 10.86 -17.46
N TYR A 537 9.71 10.25 -18.20
CA TYR A 537 9.65 8.79 -18.37
C TYR A 537 9.90 8.39 -19.83
N ASN A 538 10.74 7.38 -19.98
CA ASN A 538 10.90 6.64 -21.23
C ASN A 538 10.27 5.25 -21.08
N ASN A 539 9.43 4.87 -22.04
CA ASN A 539 8.73 3.58 -22.09
C ASN A 539 7.90 3.29 -20.81
N GLN A 540 7.27 4.32 -20.24
CA GLN A 540 6.45 4.13 -19.04
C GLN A 540 5.34 3.10 -19.32
N LEU A 541 5.17 2.13 -18.40
CA LEU A 541 4.03 1.23 -18.39
C LEU A 541 2.84 1.95 -17.76
N ILE A 542 1.97 2.51 -18.56
CA ILE A 542 0.81 3.27 -18.09
C ILE A 542 -0.43 2.38 -18.03
N LEU A 543 -1.38 2.75 -17.17
CA LEU A 543 -2.66 2.08 -17.05
C LEU A 543 -3.44 2.15 -18.35
N THR A 544 -3.94 1.01 -18.82
CA THR A 544 -4.78 0.94 -20.03
C THR A 544 -6.24 1.34 -19.77
N GLY A 545 -6.65 1.44 -18.51
CA GLY A 545 -8.03 1.53 -18.06
C GLY A 545 -8.70 0.18 -17.85
N LYS A 546 -8.11 -0.92 -18.33
CA LYS A 546 -8.58 -2.30 -18.13
C LYS A 546 -8.07 -2.87 -16.82
N ILE A 547 -8.74 -3.88 -16.30
CA ILE A 547 -8.33 -4.65 -15.12
C ILE A 547 -8.13 -6.13 -15.43
N SER A 548 -7.30 -6.79 -14.64
CA SER A 548 -7.12 -8.24 -14.63
C SER A 548 -8.33 -8.96 -13.99
N GLU A 549 -8.32 -10.28 -13.96
CA GLU A 549 -9.37 -11.07 -13.28
C GLU A 549 -9.45 -10.83 -11.77
N ILE A 550 -8.38 -10.37 -11.14
CA ILE A 550 -8.32 -10.05 -9.71
C ILE A 550 -8.48 -8.54 -9.43
N GLY A 551 -8.92 -7.76 -10.43
CA GLY A 551 -9.13 -6.32 -10.28
C GLY A 551 -7.86 -5.47 -10.32
N GLU A 552 -6.69 -6.04 -10.60
CA GLU A 552 -5.46 -5.27 -10.82
C GLU A 552 -5.48 -4.53 -12.15
N ALA A 553 -4.95 -3.31 -12.16
CA ALA A 553 -4.93 -2.49 -13.36
C ALA A 553 -3.85 -2.97 -14.36
N LEU A 554 -4.27 -3.22 -15.60
CA LEU A 554 -3.38 -3.60 -16.69
C LEU A 554 -2.64 -2.40 -17.26
N THR A 555 -1.38 -2.62 -17.65
CA THR A 555 -0.51 -1.58 -18.19
C THR A 555 0.10 -1.95 -19.53
N SER A 556 0.40 -0.93 -20.35
CA SER A 556 1.19 -1.06 -21.59
C SER A 556 2.23 0.04 -21.71
N ASN A 557 3.33 -0.19 -22.45
CA ASN A 557 4.37 0.81 -22.61
C ASN A 557 3.92 1.97 -23.48
N ILE A 558 4.24 3.19 -23.03
CA ILE A 558 4.17 4.43 -23.82
C ILE A 558 5.54 5.09 -23.88
N LYS A 559 5.92 5.56 -25.07
CA LYS A 559 7.28 6.01 -25.32
C LYS A 559 7.69 7.21 -24.46
N ASP A 560 6.87 8.25 -24.43
CA ASP A 560 7.21 9.54 -23.81
C ASP A 560 6.05 10.04 -22.94
N SER A 561 6.32 10.23 -21.66
CA SER A 561 5.36 10.81 -20.70
C SER A 561 6.10 11.55 -19.60
N TYR A 562 5.41 12.44 -18.89
CA TYR A 562 6.00 13.15 -17.76
C TYR A 562 4.97 13.44 -16.67
N ARG A 563 5.49 13.63 -15.46
CA ARG A 563 4.79 14.17 -14.30
C ARG A 563 5.58 15.36 -13.77
N MET A 564 4.92 16.48 -13.55
CA MET A 564 5.54 17.63 -12.91
C MET A 564 4.60 18.30 -11.95
N GLY A 565 5.14 18.94 -10.93
CA GLY A 565 4.29 19.63 -9.96
C GLY A 565 5.04 20.35 -8.86
N ILE A 566 4.24 20.99 -8.02
CA ILE A 566 4.68 21.63 -6.79
C ILE A 566 3.90 21.04 -5.60
N GLU A 567 4.62 20.66 -4.57
CA GLU A 567 4.08 20.23 -3.28
C GLU A 567 4.38 21.30 -2.23
N LEU A 568 3.35 21.95 -1.73
CA LEU A 568 3.44 22.93 -0.66
C LEU A 568 3.03 22.26 0.65
N THR A 569 3.77 22.52 1.72
CA THR A 569 3.47 22.00 3.06
C THR A 569 3.55 23.14 4.06
N GLY A 570 2.67 23.13 5.05
CA GLY A 570 2.67 24.09 6.14
C GLY A 570 2.21 23.47 7.44
N GLY A 571 2.78 23.95 8.55
CA GLY A 571 2.35 23.57 9.89
C GLY A 571 2.57 24.74 10.84
N VAL A 572 1.61 24.98 11.72
CA VAL A 572 1.70 26.03 12.73
C VAL A 572 1.10 25.57 14.06
N GLN A 573 1.82 25.78 15.13
CA GLN A 573 1.29 25.69 16.48
C GLN A 573 0.59 27.01 16.83
N ILE A 574 -0.75 27.03 16.62
CA ILE A 574 -1.57 28.22 16.86
C ILE A 574 -1.56 28.58 18.35
N THR A 575 -1.76 27.55 19.19
CA THR A 575 -1.64 27.63 20.64
C THR A 575 -0.94 26.38 21.16
N SER A 576 -0.66 26.29 22.45
CA SER A 576 -0.09 25.08 23.07
C SER A 576 -0.99 23.82 22.96
N TRP A 577 -2.26 23.99 22.64
CA TRP A 577 -3.27 22.94 22.55
C TRP A 577 -3.91 22.81 21.16
N LEU A 578 -3.53 23.66 20.18
CA LEU A 578 -4.08 23.63 18.81
C LEU A 578 -2.96 23.74 17.79
N ASN A 579 -2.83 22.71 16.97
CA ASN A 579 -1.95 22.67 15.81
C ASN A 579 -2.77 22.63 14.51
N TRP A 580 -2.27 23.29 13.48
CA TRP A 580 -2.77 23.18 12.12
C TRP A 580 -1.67 22.73 11.18
N ASN A 581 -1.93 21.71 10.39
CA ASN A 581 -1.06 21.23 9.32
C ASN A 581 -1.84 21.21 8.01
N ALA A 582 -1.19 21.59 6.93
CA ALA A 582 -1.80 21.56 5.60
C ALA A 582 -0.77 21.20 4.54
N ASN A 583 -1.24 20.58 3.46
CA ASN A 583 -0.44 20.41 2.24
C ASN A 583 -1.32 20.57 1.01
N VAL A 584 -0.69 21.03 -0.08
CA VAL A 584 -1.32 21.18 -1.39
C VAL A 584 -0.33 20.68 -2.44
N THR A 585 -0.80 19.84 -3.32
CA THR A 585 -0.09 19.41 -4.53
C THR A 585 -0.83 19.93 -5.75
N LEU A 586 -0.13 20.67 -6.58
CA LEU A 586 -0.57 21.06 -7.93
C LEU A 586 0.32 20.36 -8.93
N SER A 587 -0.28 19.62 -9.86
CA SER A 587 0.50 18.80 -10.79
C SER A 587 -0.04 18.83 -12.22
N GLN A 588 0.82 18.48 -13.15
CA GLN A 588 0.48 18.20 -14.54
C GLN A 588 1.13 16.88 -14.94
N ASN A 589 0.30 15.95 -15.42
CA ASN A 589 0.70 14.57 -15.71
C ASN A 589 0.27 14.25 -17.14
N LYS A 590 1.21 14.11 -18.08
CA LYS A 590 0.90 14.04 -19.51
C LYS A 590 1.62 12.89 -20.23
N ILE A 591 0.92 12.35 -21.22
CA ILE A 591 1.49 11.49 -22.27
C ILE A 591 1.63 12.35 -23.51
N LYS A 592 2.78 12.25 -24.20
CA LYS A 592 3.00 12.85 -25.50
C LYS A 592 2.60 11.85 -26.60
N HIS A 593 1.85 12.31 -27.61
CA HIS A 593 1.49 11.48 -28.78
C HIS A 593 0.76 10.18 -28.40
N PHE A 594 -0.33 10.30 -27.61
CA PHE A 594 -1.14 9.15 -27.23
C PHE A 594 -2.03 8.70 -28.40
N VAL A 595 -1.92 7.43 -28.74
CA VAL A 595 -2.78 6.77 -29.74
C VAL A 595 -3.72 5.82 -28.99
N GLU A 596 -5.02 6.03 -29.16
CA GLU A 596 -6.07 5.18 -28.60
C GLU A 596 -6.46 4.08 -29.60
N TYR A 597 -6.55 2.85 -29.13
CA TYR A 597 -7.05 1.71 -29.89
C TYR A 597 -8.42 1.31 -29.33
N VAL A 598 -9.47 1.35 -30.18
CA VAL A 598 -10.83 1.05 -29.79
C VAL A 598 -11.33 -0.17 -30.57
N ASP A 599 -11.69 -1.24 -29.86
CA ASP A 599 -12.25 -2.43 -30.50
C ASP A 599 -13.57 -2.09 -31.20
N ASN A 600 -13.68 -2.35 -32.51
CA ASN A 600 -14.90 -2.20 -33.26
C ASN A 600 -15.51 -3.58 -33.53
N TRP A 601 -16.59 -3.91 -32.83
CA TRP A 601 -17.23 -5.22 -32.89
C TRP A 601 -18.06 -5.39 -34.17
N ASP A 602 -18.43 -4.29 -34.86
CA ASP A 602 -19.15 -4.34 -36.11
C ASP A 602 -18.23 -4.78 -37.25
N THR A 603 -16.97 -4.39 -37.21
CA THR A 603 -16.00 -4.66 -38.28
C THR A 603 -14.96 -5.74 -37.89
N GLY A 604 -14.81 -6.03 -36.61
CA GLY A 604 -13.78 -6.92 -36.07
C GLY A 604 -12.35 -6.34 -36.13
N VAL A 605 -12.19 -5.04 -36.41
CA VAL A 605 -10.89 -4.35 -36.50
C VAL A 605 -10.88 -3.19 -35.54
N GLN A 606 -9.73 -2.91 -34.93
CA GLN A 606 -9.57 -1.76 -34.03
C GLN A 606 -9.56 -0.44 -34.79
N GLU A 607 -10.27 0.56 -34.28
CA GLU A 607 -10.12 1.95 -34.70
C GLU A 607 -8.92 2.57 -33.98
N ILE A 608 -8.13 3.34 -34.75
CA ILE A 608 -6.90 3.98 -34.27
C ILE A 608 -7.12 5.49 -34.27
N ASN A 609 -7.07 6.09 -33.08
CA ASN A 609 -7.29 7.51 -32.86
C ASN A 609 -6.05 8.18 -32.31
N ASP A 610 -5.40 9.08 -33.06
CA ASP A 610 -4.33 9.93 -32.54
C ASP A 610 -4.94 11.07 -31.73
N LEU A 611 -4.78 11.04 -30.41
CA LEU A 611 -5.32 12.03 -29.47
C LEU A 611 -4.27 13.10 -29.09
N GLY A 612 -3.05 13.01 -29.62
CA GLY A 612 -1.97 13.96 -29.31
C GLY A 612 -1.54 13.90 -27.84
N THR A 613 -1.49 15.05 -27.18
CA THR A 613 -1.08 15.12 -25.76
C THR A 613 -2.29 14.95 -24.83
N THR A 614 -2.26 13.90 -24.01
CA THR A 614 -3.37 13.55 -23.09
C THR A 614 -2.91 13.52 -21.62
N ASN A 615 -3.87 13.37 -20.69
CA ASN A 615 -3.59 13.18 -19.27
C ASN A 615 -3.30 11.70 -18.99
N ILE A 616 -2.37 11.46 -18.06
CA ILE A 616 -2.15 10.12 -17.53
C ILE A 616 -3.33 9.75 -16.60
N ALA A 617 -3.86 8.54 -16.74
CA ALA A 617 -4.93 8.03 -15.89
C ALA A 617 -4.60 8.15 -14.40
N PHE A 618 -5.62 8.34 -13.56
CA PHE A 618 -5.57 8.42 -12.10
C PHE A 618 -4.54 9.41 -11.54
N SER A 619 -4.31 10.51 -12.26
CA SER A 619 -3.32 11.52 -11.92
C SER A 619 -4.01 12.88 -11.85
N PRO A 620 -4.68 13.23 -10.74
CA PRO A 620 -5.37 14.51 -10.59
C PRO A 620 -4.41 15.68 -10.52
N ASP A 621 -4.84 16.83 -11.02
CA ASP A 621 -4.04 18.05 -11.03
C ASP A 621 -3.98 18.75 -9.66
N LEU A 622 -4.90 18.40 -8.74
CA LEU A 622 -5.01 18.98 -7.40
C LEU A 622 -5.22 17.90 -6.35
N ILE A 623 -4.40 17.92 -5.30
CA ILE A 623 -4.63 17.20 -4.05
C ILE A 623 -4.34 18.19 -2.91
N ALA A 624 -5.26 18.33 -1.95
CA ALA A 624 -5.04 19.19 -0.80
C ALA A 624 -5.55 18.54 0.48
N ASN A 625 -4.81 18.71 1.56
CA ASN A 625 -5.16 18.23 2.89
C ASN A 625 -5.04 19.36 3.92
N SER A 626 -5.93 19.37 4.90
CA SER A 626 -5.90 20.28 6.05
C SER A 626 -6.26 19.51 7.32
N MET A 627 -5.43 19.63 8.35
CA MET A 627 -5.55 18.90 9.61
C MET A 627 -5.46 19.87 10.78
N PHE A 628 -6.51 19.90 11.60
CA PHE A 628 -6.51 20.58 12.88
C PHE A 628 -6.45 19.54 13.98
N ASP A 629 -5.44 19.63 14.84
CA ASP A 629 -5.25 18.75 15.98
C ASP A 629 -5.35 19.55 17.27
N PHE A 630 -6.28 19.16 18.12
CA PHE A 630 -6.55 19.73 19.41
C PHE A 630 -6.18 18.73 20.52
N ALA A 631 -5.44 19.19 21.54
CA ALA A 631 -5.13 18.41 22.74
C ALA A 631 -5.11 19.29 23.96
N TYR A 632 -6.03 19.09 24.93
CA TYR A 632 -6.12 19.85 26.14
C TYR A 632 -6.70 19.03 27.30
N LYS A 633 -5.94 18.91 28.40
CA LYS A 633 -6.37 18.25 29.65
C LYS A 633 -7.02 16.87 29.44
N GLY A 634 -6.41 16.03 28.60
CA GLY A 634 -6.92 14.70 28.27
C GLY A 634 -7.92 14.67 27.10
N PHE A 635 -8.53 15.78 26.75
CA PHE A 635 -9.34 15.87 25.51
C PHE A 635 -8.44 15.93 24.29
N ILE A 636 -8.80 15.15 23.28
CA ILE A 636 -8.17 15.12 21.96
C ILE A 636 -9.26 15.27 20.91
N ALA A 637 -8.99 16.06 19.89
CA ALA A 637 -9.84 16.12 18.71
C ALA A 637 -8.98 16.36 17.47
N SER A 638 -9.39 15.79 16.34
CA SER A 638 -8.75 16.05 15.05
C SER A 638 -9.83 16.23 14.00
N PHE A 639 -9.72 17.32 13.24
CA PHE A 639 -10.58 17.57 12.08
C PHE A 639 -9.71 17.55 10.83
N ASN A 640 -9.99 16.60 9.94
CA ASN A 640 -9.23 16.38 8.73
C ASN A 640 -10.10 16.64 7.52
N SER A 641 -9.56 17.35 6.54
CA SER A 641 -10.19 17.64 5.25
C SER A 641 -9.28 17.20 4.13
N GLN A 642 -9.84 16.61 3.07
CA GLN A 642 -9.12 16.24 1.85
C GLN A 642 -9.92 16.68 0.62
N VAL A 643 -9.24 17.31 -0.32
CA VAL A 643 -9.73 17.61 -1.67
C VAL A 643 -8.91 16.82 -2.67
N VAL A 644 -9.57 16.14 -3.60
CA VAL A 644 -8.95 15.49 -4.74
C VAL A 644 -9.65 15.97 -6.01
N GLY A 645 -8.86 16.43 -6.97
CA GLY A 645 -9.34 16.87 -8.28
C GLY A 645 -9.82 15.71 -9.16
N ARG A 646 -10.32 16.03 -10.35
CA ARG A 646 -10.78 15.03 -11.33
C ARG A 646 -9.68 14.03 -11.69
N GLN A 647 -10.05 12.76 -11.80
CA GLN A 647 -9.16 11.70 -12.23
C GLN A 647 -9.75 11.04 -13.50
N TYR A 648 -8.98 11.00 -14.58
CA TYR A 648 -9.36 10.23 -15.76
C TYR A 648 -9.12 8.74 -15.50
N ILE A 649 -10.05 7.87 -15.93
CA ILE A 649 -9.95 6.42 -15.71
C ILE A 649 -8.98 5.80 -16.71
N ASP A 650 -8.98 6.32 -17.94
CA ASP A 650 -8.05 5.95 -19.01
C ASP A 650 -7.21 7.16 -19.49
N ASN A 651 -6.35 6.92 -20.46
CA ASN A 651 -5.43 7.96 -20.95
C ASN A 651 -6.01 8.84 -22.07
N SER A 652 -7.30 8.74 -22.38
CA SER A 652 -7.93 9.51 -23.45
C SER A 652 -8.24 10.97 -23.11
N SER A 653 -8.19 11.33 -21.82
CA SER A 653 -8.65 12.63 -21.28
C SER A 653 -10.16 12.87 -21.46
N SER A 654 -10.96 11.82 -21.66
CA SER A 654 -12.41 11.93 -21.79
C SER A 654 -13.06 12.17 -20.43
N LYS A 655 -13.88 13.23 -20.34
CA LYS A 655 -14.63 13.53 -19.10
C LYS A 655 -15.68 12.46 -18.78
N ASP A 656 -16.22 11.79 -19.80
CA ASP A 656 -17.22 10.71 -19.62
C ASP A 656 -16.59 9.42 -19.06
N ARG A 657 -15.24 9.37 -19.04
CA ARG A 657 -14.44 8.29 -18.48
C ARG A 657 -13.53 8.87 -17.40
N SER A 658 -14.17 9.42 -16.36
CA SER A 658 -13.46 10.05 -15.25
C SER A 658 -14.20 9.87 -13.93
N ILE A 659 -13.47 10.01 -12.85
CA ILE A 659 -13.96 10.13 -11.49
C ILE A 659 -14.06 11.63 -11.17
N ASP A 660 -15.19 12.05 -10.62
CA ASP A 660 -15.43 13.45 -10.27
C ASP A 660 -14.57 13.91 -9.09
N PRO A 661 -14.25 15.21 -9.01
CA PRO A 661 -13.59 15.77 -7.82
C PRO A 661 -14.43 15.57 -6.57
N TYR A 662 -13.76 15.36 -5.44
CA TYR A 662 -14.45 15.21 -4.16
C TYR A 662 -13.78 15.99 -3.03
N PHE A 663 -14.59 16.34 -2.00
CA PHE A 663 -14.15 16.98 -0.79
C PHE A 663 -14.71 16.24 0.42
N ILE A 664 -13.85 15.54 1.14
CA ILE A 664 -14.24 14.73 2.30
C ILE A 664 -13.67 15.29 3.59
N ASN A 665 -14.44 15.11 4.67
CA ASN A 665 -14.06 15.57 6.00
C ASN A 665 -14.25 14.45 7.01
N SER A 666 -13.35 14.35 7.98
CA SER A 666 -13.47 13.44 9.11
C SER A 666 -13.19 14.15 10.43
N LEU A 667 -13.89 13.70 11.46
CA LEU A 667 -13.78 14.24 12.82
C LEU A 667 -13.46 13.09 13.78
N ARG A 668 -12.42 13.25 14.58
CA ARG A 668 -12.11 12.38 15.71
C ARG A 668 -12.22 13.19 17.00
N ILE A 669 -12.88 12.62 18.01
CA ILE A 669 -12.99 13.19 19.36
C ILE A 669 -12.67 12.08 20.35
N GLY A 670 -11.87 12.38 21.35
CA GLY A 670 -11.52 11.41 22.38
C GLY A 670 -11.13 12.03 23.71
N TYR A 671 -10.98 11.16 24.68
CA TYR A 671 -10.55 11.52 26.04
C TYR A 671 -9.60 10.44 26.60
N ALA A 672 -8.44 10.87 27.03
CA ALA A 672 -7.46 10.03 27.68
C ALA A 672 -7.35 10.41 29.17
N PHE A 673 -7.40 9.42 30.06
CA PHE A 673 -7.27 9.63 31.50
C PHE A 673 -6.45 8.51 32.17
N GLN A 674 -5.87 8.79 33.32
CA GLN A 674 -4.98 7.91 34.05
C GLN A 674 -5.59 7.51 35.41
N PRO A 675 -6.35 6.40 35.47
CA PRO A 675 -6.86 5.90 36.71
C PRO A 675 -5.74 5.30 37.58
N LYS A 676 -5.94 5.24 38.91
CA LYS A 676 -4.88 4.76 39.83
C LYS A 676 -4.42 3.31 39.61
N PHE A 677 -5.23 2.49 38.94
CA PHE A 677 -5.00 1.05 38.74
C PHE A 677 -4.47 0.69 37.34
N MET A 678 -4.36 1.67 36.44
CA MET A 678 -3.85 1.50 35.07
C MET A 678 -3.02 2.71 34.65
N LYS A 679 -2.14 2.53 33.67
CA LYS A 679 -1.39 3.66 33.10
C LYS A 679 -2.27 4.67 32.40
N GLU A 680 -3.19 4.18 31.56
CA GLU A 680 -4.04 5.04 30.75
C GLU A 680 -5.26 4.28 30.23
N ILE A 681 -6.40 4.96 30.16
CA ILE A 681 -7.57 4.55 29.38
C ILE A 681 -7.84 5.67 28.36
N THR A 682 -7.94 5.31 27.09
CA THR A 682 -8.33 6.25 26.03
C THR A 682 -9.65 5.80 25.43
N LEU A 683 -10.58 6.72 25.31
CA LEU A 683 -11.86 6.57 24.59
C LEU A 683 -11.83 7.51 23.41
N ASP A 684 -12.13 7.04 22.22
CA ASP A 684 -12.27 7.93 21.06
C ASP A 684 -13.35 7.43 20.08
N VAL A 685 -13.92 8.39 19.36
CA VAL A 685 -14.88 8.20 18.29
C VAL A 685 -14.36 8.91 17.06
N THR A 686 -14.34 8.21 15.94
CA THR A 686 -14.03 8.78 14.63
C THR A 686 -15.27 8.75 13.76
N ILE A 687 -15.60 9.87 13.15
CA ILE A 687 -16.67 9.99 12.14
C ILE A 687 -15.98 10.27 10.82
N ASN A 688 -16.06 9.34 9.90
CA ASN A 688 -15.54 9.47 8.54
C ASN A 688 -16.62 10.05 7.65
N ASN A 689 -16.21 10.79 6.61
CA ASN A 689 -17.10 11.40 5.64
C ASN A 689 -18.26 12.14 6.33
N LEU A 690 -17.88 13.12 7.16
CA LEU A 690 -18.80 13.83 8.08
C LEU A 690 -20.01 14.47 7.36
N PHE A 691 -19.83 14.92 6.14
CA PHE A 691 -20.86 15.61 5.36
C PHE A 691 -21.57 14.73 4.32
N ASN A 692 -21.33 13.40 4.38
CA ASN A 692 -21.98 12.40 3.53
C ASN A 692 -21.76 12.63 2.04
N GLU A 693 -20.53 13.00 1.64
CA GLU A 693 -20.15 13.16 0.26
C GLU A 693 -20.25 11.81 -0.48
N LYS A 694 -20.81 11.83 -1.68
CA LYS A 694 -20.84 10.68 -2.57
C LYS A 694 -19.61 10.75 -3.48
N TYR A 695 -18.69 9.81 -3.34
CA TYR A 695 -17.43 9.85 -4.10
C TYR A 695 -16.92 8.44 -4.42
N GLU A 696 -16.06 8.37 -5.41
CA GLU A 696 -15.33 7.20 -5.86
C GLU A 696 -13.82 7.45 -5.78
N THR A 697 -13.04 6.40 -5.52
CA THR A 697 -11.58 6.54 -5.41
C THR A 697 -10.82 5.79 -6.47
N ASN A 698 -11.49 4.90 -7.19
CA ASN A 698 -10.95 4.11 -8.29
C ASN A 698 -12.07 3.76 -9.26
N ALA A 699 -11.71 3.36 -10.48
CA ALA A 699 -12.64 2.85 -11.49
C ALA A 699 -11.88 2.06 -12.56
N TRP A 700 -12.59 1.35 -13.41
CA TRP A 700 -12.08 0.80 -14.65
C TRP A 700 -13.08 1.05 -15.79
N VAL A 701 -12.60 1.02 -17.03
CA VAL A 701 -13.43 1.20 -18.23
C VAL A 701 -12.88 0.39 -19.39
N TYR A 702 -13.76 -0.28 -20.09
CA TYR A 702 -13.51 -0.87 -21.39
C TYR A 702 -14.43 -0.23 -22.42
N SER A 703 -13.87 0.37 -23.47
CA SER A 703 -14.59 1.13 -24.48
C SER A 703 -14.51 0.40 -25.81
N TYR A 704 -15.64 0.24 -26.48
CA TYR A 704 -15.77 -0.46 -27.76
C TYR A 704 -16.83 0.18 -28.64
N ILE A 705 -16.85 -0.17 -29.93
CA ILE A 705 -17.88 0.27 -30.89
C ILE A 705 -18.78 -0.92 -31.21
N GLU A 706 -20.08 -0.71 -31.08
CA GLU A 706 -21.11 -1.67 -31.44
C GLU A 706 -22.33 -0.95 -31.98
N ASN A 707 -22.89 -1.42 -33.15
CA ASN A 707 -23.97 -0.78 -33.90
C ASN A 707 -23.64 0.69 -34.25
N GLY A 708 -22.40 0.93 -34.72
CA GLY A 708 -21.90 2.25 -35.10
C GLY A 708 -21.80 3.26 -33.95
N THR A 709 -21.99 2.84 -32.72
CA THR A 709 -21.94 3.72 -31.52
C THR A 709 -20.88 3.27 -30.54
N ARG A 710 -20.13 4.24 -29.98
CA ARG A 710 -19.19 3.96 -28.94
C ARG A 710 -19.92 3.64 -27.63
N LYS A 711 -19.66 2.48 -27.08
CA LYS A 711 -20.17 1.98 -25.81
C LYS A 711 -19.05 1.80 -24.82
N LYS A 712 -19.39 1.58 -23.55
CA LYS A 712 -18.44 1.27 -22.49
C LYS A 712 -19.04 0.30 -21.49
N ASP A 713 -18.19 -0.60 -21.00
CA ASP A 713 -18.38 -1.33 -19.76
C ASP A 713 -17.48 -0.68 -18.70
N ASP A 714 -17.98 -0.47 -17.50
CA ASP A 714 -17.25 0.22 -16.45
C ASP A 714 -17.62 -0.28 -15.05
N GLY A 715 -16.77 0.04 -14.08
CA GLY A 715 -17.04 -0.20 -12.67
C GLY A 715 -16.34 0.86 -11.81
N TYR A 716 -17.08 1.46 -10.90
CA TYR A 716 -16.63 2.52 -10.01
C TYR A 716 -16.54 2.02 -8.57
N PHE A 717 -15.43 2.28 -7.89
CA PHE A 717 -15.22 1.88 -6.48
C PHE A 717 -15.74 2.99 -5.56
N THR A 718 -17.02 2.88 -5.27
CA THR A 718 -17.74 3.82 -4.41
C THR A 718 -17.32 3.70 -2.96
N GLN A 719 -17.26 4.80 -2.26
CA GLN A 719 -16.88 4.86 -0.87
C GLN A 719 -18.10 5.11 0.03
N ALA A 720 -17.98 4.64 1.27
CA ALA A 720 -19.05 4.76 2.25
C ALA A 720 -19.40 6.23 2.54
N GLY A 721 -20.69 6.53 2.70
CA GLY A 721 -21.17 7.77 3.24
C GLY A 721 -20.73 7.97 4.69
N THR A 722 -21.41 8.84 5.45
CA THR A 722 -21.09 9.07 6.86
C THR A 722 -21.12 7.76 7.65
N ASN A 723 -19.97 7.45 8.27
CA ASN A 723 -19.81 6.24 9.08
C ASN A 723 -18.97 6.55 10.32
N ALA A 724 -19.09 5.71 11.35
CA ALA A 724 -18.44 5.98 12.62
C ALA A 724 -17.77 4.73 13.21
N MET A 725 -16.67 4.96 13.92
CA MET A 725 -15.92 3.97 14.70
C MET A 725 -15.70 4.51 16.12
N ALA A 726 -16.01 3.70 17.12
CA ALA A 726 -15.66 3.97 18.52
C ALA A 726 -14.54 3.01 18.96
N ARG A 727 -13.58 3.52 19.71
CA ARG A 727 -12.45 2.74 20.23
C ARG A 727 -12.24 2.99 21.72
N ILE A 728 -11.90 1.93 22.43
CA ILE A 728 -11.38 1.98 23.80
C ILE A 728 -10.03 1.27 23.86
N THR A 729 -9.04 1.91 24.49
CA THR A 729 -7.69 1.36 24.68
C THR A 729 -7.34 1.41 26.14
N PHE A 730 -6.88 0.27 26.68
CA PHE A 730 -6.38 0.10 28.05
C PHE A 730 -4.88 -0.13 28.01
N LYS A 731 -4.11 0.67 28.77
CA LYS A 731 -2.67 0.50 28.95
C LYS A 731 -2.34 0.18 30.40
N PHE A 732 -1.53 -0.87 30.59
CA PHE A 732 -1.11 -1.39 31.89
C PHE A 732 0.34 -1.10 32.22
#